data_c39199301c217a27de2dba6c07d9e1ad
#
_entry.id   c39199301c217a27de2dba6c07d9e1ad
#
_cell.length_a   1.000
_cell.length_b   1.000
_cell.length_c   1.000
_cell.angle_alpha   90.00
_cell.angle_beta   90.00
_cell.angle_gamma   90.00
#
_symmetry.space_group_name_H-M   'P 1'
#
loop_
_entity.id
_entity.type
_entity.pdbx_description
1 polymer ?
#
loop_
_entity_poly.entity_id
_entity_poly.type
_entity_poly.pdbx_seq_one_letter_code
_entity_poly.pdbx_strand_id
1 'polypeptide(L)'
;REAAGEFSGEITGVTDGAGRHFRLVLTTQAQRAEEARQQAISGGTEPSAFPDTLPGYTEYGRDNGIRLSAVWLTHDPEYPENLPAAPLVRYGWTPRGELAVVYDRSGKQVRSFTYDDKYRGRMVAHRHTGRPEIRYRYDSDGRVTEQLNPAGLSYTYQYEKDHITITDSLDRREVLHTQGEAGLKRVVKKEHADGSVTQSQFDAVGRLRTQTDAAGRTTEYSPDVVTGLITRITTPDGRASAFYYNHHSQLTSATGPDGLEIRREYDELGRLIQETAPDGDITRYRYDNPHSDLPCATEDATGSRKTMTWSRYGQLLSFTDCSGYVTRYDHDRFGQMTAVHREEGLSQYRAYDSRGQLIAVKDTQGHETRYEYNIAGDLTAVIAPDGSRNGTQYDAWGKAICTTQGGLTRSMEYDAAGRVIRLTSENGSHTTFRYDVLDRLIQETGFDGRTQRYHHDLTGKLIRSEDEGLVTHWHYDEADRLTHRTVNGETAERWQYDERGWLTDISHISEGHRVAVYYGYDEKGRLTGERQTVHHPETEALLWQHETRHAYNAQGLANRCIPDSLPAVEWLAYGSGYLAGMKLGDTPLVDFTRDRLHRETLRSFGRYELTTAYTPAGQLQSQHLNSLLSDRDYTWNDNGELIRISSPRQTRSYSYSTTGRLTGVHTTAAN
;
A
#
# COMPACT_ATOMS: atom_id res chain seq x y z
N ARG A 1 4.79 -38.44 8.34
CA ARG A 1 3.66 -39.25 7.86
C ARG A 1 3.32 -40.29 8.92
N GLU A 2 2.06 -40.68 8.97
CA GLU A 2 1.57 -41.70 9.89
C GLU A 2 2.09 -43.09 9.49
N ALA A 3 2.59 -43.86 10.47
CA ALA A 3 3.21 -45.16 10.19
C ALA A 3 2.20 -46.28 10.05
N ALA A 4 1.06 -46.21 10.72
CA ALA A 4 0.05 -47.30 10.76
C ALA A 4 -1.34 -46.75 11.09
N GLY A 5 -2.38 -47.58 10.90
CA GLY A 5 -3.77 -47.26 11.21
C GLY A 5 -4.51 -46.66 10.04
N GLU A 6 -5.67 -46.06 10.31
CA GLU A 6 -6.60 -45.50 9.28
C GLU A 6 -5.92 -44.44 8.40
N PHE A 7 -4.94 -43.73 8.95
CA PHE A 7 -4.26 -42.63 8.25
C PHE A 7 -2.85 -43.00 7.82
N SER A 8 -2.55 -44.29 7.70
CA SER A 8 -1.24 -44.77 7.27
C SER A 8 -0.80 -44.14 5.96
N GLY A 9 0.39 -43.56 5.93
CA GLY A 9 0.95 -42.86 4.78
C GLY A 9 0.52 -41.41 4.65
N GLU A 10 -0.48 -40.96 5.40
CA GLU A 10 -0.94 -39.58 5.38
C GLU A 10 -0.07 -38.67 6.24
N ILE A 11 -0.04 -37.40 5.90
CA ILE A 11 0.71 -36.38 6.65
C ILE A 11 -0.14 -35.95 7.84
N THR A 12 0.31 -36.23 9.06
CA THR A 12 -0.38 -35.85 10.31
C THR A 12 0.44 -34.89 11.16
N GLY A 13 1.70 -34.68 10.81
CA GLY A 13 2.56 -33.77 11.52
C GLY A 13 3.43 -32.98 10.58
N VAL A 14 3.65 -31.72 10.93
CA VAL A 14 4.55 -30.82 10.20
C VAL A 14 5.42 -30.11 11.24
N THR A 15 6.72 -30.06 11.00
CA THR A 15 7.66 -29.25 11.77
C THR A 15 8.19 -28.16 10.85
N ASP A 16 8.05 -26.89 11.22
CA ASP A 16 8.58 -25.81 10.42
C ASP A 16 10.08 -25.54 10.70
N GLY A 17 10.68 -24.64 9.95
CA GLY A 17 12.09 -24.30 10.12
C GLY A 17 12.43 -23.61 11.45
N ALA A 18 11.43 -23.12 12.16
CA ALA A 18 11.57 -22.48 13.47
C ALA A 18 11.43 -23.47 14.63
N GLY A 19 11.15 -24.73 14.34
CA GLY A 19 10.98 -25.78 15.35
C GLY A 19 9.58 -25.88 15.94
N ARG A 20 8.59 -25.21 15.36
CA ARG A 20 7.19 -25.38 15.77
C ARG A 20 6.63 -26.68 15.21
N HIS A 21 5.84 -27.37 16.01
CA HIS A 21 5.19 -28.62 15.59
C HIS A 21 3.70 -28.37 15.42
N PHE A 22 3.19 -28.81 14.28
CA PHE A 22 1.76 -28.71 13.95
C PHE A 22 1.22 -30.13 13.81
N ARG A 23 0.04 -30.34 14.37
CA ARG A 23 -0.71 -31.59 14.15
C ARG A 23 -1.85 -31.34 13.19
N LEU A 24 -1.92 -32.17 12.15
CA LEU A 24 -2.99 -32.18 11.18
C LEU A 24 -3.99 -33.26 11.61
N VAL A 25 -5.18 -32.86 12.02
CA VAL A 25 -6.25 -33.76 12.42
C VAL A 25 -7.04 -34.15 11.18
N LEU A 26 -6.96 -35.43 10.82
CA LEU A 26 -7.64 -35.98 9.67
C LEU A 26 -8.89 -36.70 10.12
N THR A 27 -9.91 -36.75 9.25
CA THR A 27 -11.13 -37.52 9.47
C THR A 27 -11.45 -38.36 8.24
N THR A 28 -12.00 -39.55 8.47
CA THR A 28 -12.53 -40.39 7.43
C THR A 28 -13.96 -39.97 7.10
N GLN A 29 -14.48 -40.44 5.95
CA GLN A 29 -15.87 -40.20 5.59
C GLN A 29 -16.83 -40.81 6.61
N ALA A 30 -16.53 -42.03 7.08
CA ALA A 30 -17.33 -42.69 8.11
C ALA A 30 -17.36 -41.91 9.45
N GLN A 31 -16.24 -41.36 9.87
CA GLN A 31 -16.17 -40.52 11.08
C GLN A 31 -17.04 -39.28 10.95
N ARG A 32 -16.99 -38.61 9.82
CA ARG A 32 -17.83 -37.42 9.55
C ARG A 32 -19.30 -37.75 9.50
N ALA A 33 -19.64 -38.89 8.89
CA ALA A 33 -21.03 -39.39 8.83
C ALA A 33 -21.59 -39.69 10.22
N GLU A 34 -20.80 -40.32 11.09
CA GLU A 34 -21.19 -40.60 12.48
C GLU A 34 -21.36 -39.33 13.29
N GLU A 35 -20.44 -38.36 13.14
CA GLU A 35 -20.56 -37.08 13.80
C GLU A 35 -21.82 -36.33 13.38
N ALA A 36 -22.17 -36.35 12.10
CA ALA A 36 -23.41 -35.76 11.58
C ALA A 36 -24.67 -36.43 12.16
N ARG A 37 -24.65 -37.76 12.31
CA ARG A 37 -25.73 -38.49 12.96
C ARG A 37 -25.91 -38.11 14.42
N GLN A 38 -24.83 -38.01 15.16
CA GLN A 38 -24.84 -37.62 16.58
C GLN A 38 -25.34 -36.19 16.77
N GLN A 39 -24.93 -35.26 15.93
CA GLN A 39 -25.41 -33.88 15.95
C GLN A 39 -26.89 -33.77 15.68
N ALA A 40 -27.42 -34.54 14.70
CA ALA A 40 -28.83 -34.58 14.38
C ALA A 40 -29.67 -35.13 15.55
N ILE A 41 -29.20 -36.19 16.19
CA ILE A 41 -29.87 -36.79 17.36
C ILE A 41 -29.88 -35.81 18.54
N SER A 42 -28.73 -35.17 18.84
CA SER A 42 -28.60 -34.20 19.93
C SER A 42 -29.44 -32.94 19.70
N GLY A 43 -29.62 -32.54 18.46
CA GLY A 43 -30.45 -31.41 18.08
C GLY A 43 -31.95 -31.72 17.95
N GLY A 44 -32.37 -32.95 18.21
CA GLY A 44 -33.77 -33.38 18.11
C GLY A 44 -34.30 -33.47 16.69
N THR A 45 -33.41 -33.54 15.68
CA THR A 45 -33.77 -33.69 14.27
C THR A 45 -33.46 -35.10 13.79
N GLU A 46 -34.08 -35.48 12.67
CA GLU A 46 -33.77 -36.75 12.04
C GLU A 46 -32.41 -36.69 11.36
N PRO A 47 -31.60 -37.79 11.40
CA PRO A 47 -30.34 -37.81 10.70
C PRO A 47 -30.51 -37.59 9.21
N SER A 48 -29.80 -36.62 8.63
CA SER A 48 -29.75 -36.45 7.18
C SER A 48 -28.94 -37.58 6.53
N ALA A 49 -29.17 -37.81 5.24
CA ALA A 49 -28.41 -38.80 4.49
C ALA A 49 -26.98 -38.36 4.31
N PHE A 50 -26.09 -38.94 5.15
CA PHE A 50 -24.65 -38.71 5.08
C PHE A 50 -23.99 -40.08 4.82
N PRO A 51 -23.44 -40.33 3.63
CA PRO A 51 -22.88 -41.65 3.30
C PRO A 51 -21.60 -41.94 4.08
N ASP A 52 -21.42 -43.19 4.47
CA ASP A 52 -20.19 -43.66 5.16
C ASP A 52 -19.00 -43.78 4.22
N THR A 53 -19.25 -43.85 2.92
CA THR A 53 -18.21 -43.97 1.89
C THR A 53 -18.51 -43.03 0.73
N LEU A 54 -17.44 -42.58 0.04
CA LEU A 54 -17.55 -41.80 -1.19
C LEU A 54 -17.30 -42.69 -2.39
N PRO A 55 -17.77 -42.32 -3.61
CA PRO A 55 -17.31 -42.93 -4.84
C PRO A 55 -15.77 -42.90 -4.88
N GLY A 56 -15.15 -44.02 -5.19
CA GLY A 56 -13.71 -44.21 -5.08
C GLY A 56 -12.85 -43.41 -6.06
N TYR A 57 -13.45 -42.65 -7.00
CA TYR A 57 -12.74 -41.93 -8.04
C TYR A 57 -13.29 -40.55 -8.25
N THR A 58 -12.38 -39.61 -8.52
CA THR A 58 -12.66 -38.24 -8.97
C THR A 58 -11.98 -38.02 -10.32
N GLU A 59 -12.23 -36.88 -10.94
CA GLU A 59 -11.54 -36.40 -12.12
C GLU A 59 -9.99 -36.38 -11.94
N TYR A 60 -9.53 -36.22 -10.70
CA TYR A 60 -8.12 -36.13 -10.34
C TYR A 60 -7.52 -37.43 -9.80
N GLY A 61 -8.29 -38.53 -9.81
CA GLY A 61 -7.84 -39.83 -9.35
C GLY A 61 -8.68 -40.39 -8.20
N ARG A 62 -8.08 -41.37 -7.49
CA ARG A 62 -8.76 -42.09 -6.41
C ARG A 62 -8.92 -41.18 -5.17
N ASP A 63 -10.14 -41.16 -4.63
CA ASP A 63 -10.51 -40.46 -3.42
C ASP A 63 -10.78 -41.42 -2.29
N ASN A 64 -9.97 -41.42 -1.23
CA ASN A 64 -10.15 -42.30 -0.07
C ASN A 64 -11.07 -41.68 0.99
N GLY A 65 -11.60 -40.48 0.76
CA GLY A 65 -12.48 -39.79 1.70
C GLY A 65 -11.81 -39.18 2.92
N ILE A 66 -10.51 -39.26 3.03
CA ILE A 66 -9.75 -38.63 4.12
C ILE A 66 -9.65 -37.14 3.88
N ARG A 67 -9.99 -36.36 4.90
CA ARG A 67 -9.99 -34.89 4.83
C ARG A 67 -9.29 -34.28 6.05
N LEU A 68 -8.66 -33.13 5.84
CA LEU A 68 -8.11 -32.31 6.91
C LEU A 68 -9.26 -31.59 7.63
N SER A 69 -9.41 -31.83 8.94
CA SER A 69 -10.48 -31.22 9.73
C SER A 69 -10.01 -30.15 10.69
N ALA A 70 -8.76 -30.21 11.14
CA ALA A 70 -8.20 -29.19 12.03
C ALA A 70 -6.67 -29.16 11.94
N VAL A 71 -6.12 -28.00 12.24
CA VAL A 71 -4.66 -27.83 12.42
C VAL A 71 -4.42 -27.28 13.81
N TRP A 72 -3.59 -27.98 14.59
CA TRP A 72 -3.20 -27.61 15.95
C TRP A 72 -1.73 -27.23 15.98
N LEU A 73 -1.40 -26.20 16.75
CA LEU A 73 -0.03 -25.94 17.17
C LEU A 73 0.21 -26.73 18.46
N THR A 74 1.07 -27.75 18.41
CA THR A 74 1.31 -28.68 19.54
C THR A 74 2.62 -28.40 20.23
N HIS A 75 3.56 -27.72 19.62
CA HIS A 75 4.82 -27.32 20.24
C HIS A 75 5.28 -25.98 19.64
N ASP A 76 5.69 -25.07 20.52
CA ASP A 76 6.26 -23.79 20.17
C ASP A 76 7.49 -23.55 21.04
N PRO A 77 8.71 -23.50 20.47
CA PRO A 77 9.93 -23.35 21.27
C PRO A 77 10.00 -22.09 22.12
N GLU A 78 9.35 -21.01 21.69
CA GLU A 78 9.32 -19.73 22.41
C GLU A 78 8.19 -19.67 23.46
N TYR A 79 7.16 -20.49 23.30
CA TYR A 79 5.99 -20.50 24.16
C TYR A 79 5.60 -21.96 24.59
N PRO A 80 6.53 -22.73 25.17
CA PRO A 80 6.27 -24.15 25.41
C PRO A 80 5.14 -24.40 26.44
N GLU A 81 4.91 -23.44 27.33
CA GLU A 81 3.87 -23.53 28.36
C GLU A 81 2.60 -22.75 28.02
N ASN A 82 2.54 -22.13 26.84
CA ASN A 82 1.44 -21.25 26.44
C ASN A 82 0.97 -21.56 25.02
N LEU A 83 0.61 -22.83 24.81
CA LEU A 83 0.07 -23.26 23.51
C LEU A 83 -1.41 -22.87 23.37
N PRO A 84 -1.89 -22.63 22.15
CA PRO A 84 -3.31 -22.35 21.94
C PRO A 84 -4.20 -23.51 22.43
N ALA A 85 -5.29 -23.18 23.12
CA ALA A 85 -6.25 -24.16 23.61
C ALA A 85 -7.25 -24.63 22.56
N ALA A 86 -7.22 -24.02 21.39
CA ALA A 86 -8.10 -24.31 20.26
C ALA A 86 -7.27 -24.51 18.99
N PRO A 87 -7.79 -25.20 17.98
CA PRO A 87 -7.08 -25.34 16.71
C PRO A 87 -6.89 -23.97 16.05
N LEU A 88 -5.81 -23.83 15.29
CA LEU A 88 -5.52 -22.62 14.52
C LEU A 88 -6.54 -22.40 13.40
N VAL A 89 -7.01 -23.49 12.84
CA VAL A 89 -8.04 -23.50 11.79
C VAL A 89 -8.81 -24.82 11.86
N ARG A 90 -10.10 -24.79 11.54
CA ARG A 90 -10.94 -25.95 11.50
C ARG A 90 -11.77 -25.94 10.22
N TYR A 91 -11.96 -27.11 9.63
CA TYR A 91 -12.68 -27.29 8.36
C TYR A 91 -13.88 -28.21 8.55
N GLY A 92 -14.99 -27.80 7.98
CA GLY A 92 -16.18 -28.66 7.87
C GLY A 92 -16.38 -29.11 6.42
N TRP A 93 -16.89 -30.32 6.24
CA TRP A 93 -17.03 -30.95 4.93
C TRP A 93 -18.47 -31.35 4.65
N THR A 94 -18.86 -31.28 3.38
CA THR A 94 -20.18 -31.73 2.94
C THR A 94 -20.26 -33.25 3.01
N PRO A 95 -21.48 -33.83 2.97
CA PRO A 95 -21.64 -35.29 2.88
C PRO A 95 -20.91 -35.93 1.71
N ARG A 96 -20.59 -35.15 0.69
CA ARG A 96 -19.90 -35.62 -0.53
C ARG A 96 -18.39 -35.37 -0.48
N GLY A 97 -17.88 -34.94 0.66
CA GLY A 97 -16.44 -34.70 0.86
C GLY A 97 -15.91 -33.39 0.26
N GLU A 98 -16.77 -32.41 0.05
CA GLU A 98 -16.41 -31.08 -0.44
C GLU A 98 -16.28 -30.11 0.73
N LEU A 99 -15.36 -29.16 0.64
CA LEU A 99 -15.15 -28.17 1.73
C LEU A 99 -16.39 -27.30 1.88
N ALA A 100 -17.04 -27.34 3.04
CA ALA A 100 -18.27 -26.61 3.30
C ALA A 100 -18.04 -25.31 4.08
N VAL A 101 -17.22 -25.36 5.14
CA VAL A 101 -17.02 -24.24 6.03
C VAL A 101 -15.57 -24.18 6.52
N VAL A 102 -15.11 -22.98 6.85
CA VAL A 102 -13.82 -22.74 7.47
C VAL A 102 -14.07 -21.93 8.73
N TYR A 103 -13.47 -22.36 9.85
CA TYR A 103 -13.48 -21.67 11.13
C TYR A 103 -12.09 -21.16 11.46
N ASP A 104 -11.99 -19.93 11.99
CA ASP A 104 -10.73 -19.38 12.44
C ASP A 104 -10.36 -19.91 13.85
N ARG A 105 -9.23 -19.42 14.39
CA ARG A 105 -8.75 -19.84 15.71
C ARG A 105 -9.67 -19.42 16.86
N SER A 106 -10.56 -18.45 16.66
CA SER A 106 -11.57 -18.05 17.66
C SER A 106 -12.77 -19.00 17.67
N GLY A 107 -12.84 -19.94 16.73
CA GLY A 107 -13.97 -20.85 16.54
C GLY A 107 -15.12 -20.26 15.74
N LYS A 108 -14.97 -19.07 15.20
CA LYS A 108 -16.00 -18.44 14.39
C LYS A 108 -15.86 -18.83 12.92
N GLN A 109 -17.00 -19.04 12.27
CA GLN A 109 -17.06 -19.33 10.85
C GLN A 109 -16.61 -18.09 10.06
N VAL A 110 -15.68 -18.27 9.13
CA VAL A 110 -15.15 -17.19 8.29
C VAL A 110 -15.48 -17.34 6.83
N ARG A 111 -15.69 -18.58 6.35
CA ARG A 111 -16.08 -18.85 4.96
C ARG A 111 -17.04 -20.02 4.89
N SER A 112 -17.90 -19.99 3.86
CA SER A 112 -18.77 -21.13 3.53
C SER A 112 -18.83 -21.32 2.01
N PHE A 113 -19.09 -22.55 1.58
CA PHE A 113 -19.13 -22.95 0.18
C PHE A 113 -20.36 -23.85 -0.07
N THR A 114 -20.95 -23.69 -1.21
CA THR A 114 -22.08 -24.53 -1.66
C THR A 114 -21.76 -25.15 -3.01
N TYR A 115 -22.14 -26.40 -3.20
CA TYR A 115 -21.77 -27.17 -4.37
C TYR A 115 -22.99 -27.65 -5.14
N ASP A 116 -22.79 -27.97 -6.43
CA ASP A 116 -23.81 -28.48 -7.32
C ASP A 116 -24.28 -29.86 -6.85
N ASP A 117 -25.58 -30.08 -6.90
CA ASP A 117 -26.19 -31.36 -6.48
C ASP A 117 -25.81 -32.53 -7.41
N LYS A 118 -25.59 -32.25 -8.67
CA LYS A 118 -25.29 -33.26 -9.69
C LYS A 118 -23.82 -33.51 -9.88
N TYR A 119 -23.04 -32.45 -9.92
CA TYR A 119 -21.59 -32.50 -10.22
C TYR A 119 -20.78 -32.26 -8.95
N ARG A 120 -20.20 -33.33 -8.42
CA ARG A 120 -19.34 -33.26 -7.22
C ARG A 120 -18.15 -32.38 -7.44
N GLY A 121 -17.84 -31.48 -6.47
CA GLY A 121 -16.73 -30.56 -6.52
C GLY A 121 -16.98 -29.29 -7.31
N ARG A 122 -18.12 -29.15 -7.96
CA ARG A 122 -18.49 -27.93 -8.67
C ARG A 122 -19.10 -26.93 -7.70
N MET A 123 -18.34 -25.88 -7.36
CA MET A 123 -18.80 -24.85 -6.45
C MET A 123 -19.80 -23.91 -7.13
N VAL A 124 -21.01 -23.81 -6.57
CA VAL A 124 -22.05 -22.91 -7.08
C VAL A 124 -22.25 -21.67 -6.27
N ALA A 125 -21.68 -21.61 -5.06
CA ALA A 125 -21.72 -20.40 -4.22
C ALA A 125 -20.59 -20.40 -3.22
N HIS A 126 -20.14 -19.19 -2.84
CA HIS A 126 -19.27 -19.03 -1.70
C HIS A 126 -19.58 -17.71 -1.00
N ARG A 127 -19.16 -17.64 0.27
CA ARG A 127 -19.47 -16.51 1.13
C ARG A 127 -18.37 -16.30 2.17
N HIS A 128 -17.93 -15.06 2.33
CA HIS A 128 -17.20 -14.62 3.52
C HIS A 128 -18.22 -14.19 4.57
N THR A 129 -18.02 -14.58 5.82
CA THR A 129 -18.94 -14.23 6.91
C THR A 129 -19.16 -12.72 6.98
N GLY A 130 -20.43 -12.31 7.04
CA GLY A 130 -20.82 -10.90 7.01
C GLY A 130 -20.93 -10.30 5.62
N ARG A 131 -20.65 -11.07 4.57
CA ARG A 131 -20.78 -10.64 3.18
C ARG A 131 -21.90 -11.39 2.48
N PRO A 132 -22.47 -10.85 1.39
CA PRO A 132 -23.43 -11.57 0.57
C PRO A 132 -22.81 -12.79 -0.13
N GLU A 133 -23.64 -13.73 -0.44
CA GLU A 133 -23.26 -14.93 -1.15
C GLU A 133 -23.05 -14.62 -2.63
N ILE A 134 -21.90 -15.04 -3.19
CA ILE A 134 -21.60 -14.98 -4.62
C ILE A 134 -21.98 -16.34 -5.22
N ARG A 135 -22.75 -16.33 -6.30
CA ARG A 135 -23.25 -17.55 -6.95
C ARG A 135 -22.71 -17.66 -8.36
N TYR A 136 -22.55 -18.92 -8.80
CA TYR A 136 -22.06 -19.27 -10.14
C TYR A 136 -23.00 -20.19 -10.84
N ARG A 137 -23.15 -20.00 -12.16
CA ARG A 137 -23.81 -20.93 -13.06
C ARG A 137 -22.83 -21.45 -14.08
N TYR A 138 -23.03 -22.65 -14.54
CA TYR A 138 -22.12 -23.36 -15.42
C TYR A 138 -22.84 -23.86 -16.67
N ASP A 139 -22.08 -23.99 -17.78
CA ASP A 139 -22.57 -24.65 -18.98
C ASP A 139 -22.36 -26.19 -18.92
N SER A 140 -22.71 -26.85 -20.01
CA SER A 140 -22.55 -28.31 -20.11
C SER A 140 -21.07 -28.75 -20.09
N ASP A 141 -20.15 -27.87 -20.42
CA ASP A 141 -18.71 -28.15 -20.41
C ASP A 141 -18.04 -27.83 -19.07
N GLY A 142 -18.81 -27.39 -18.09
CA GLY A 142 -18.29 -27.05 -16.76
C GLY A 142 -17.65 -25.70 -16.66
N ARG A 143 -17.88 -24.82 -17.64
CA ARG A 143 -17.37 -23.43 -17.61
C ARG A 143 -18.37 -22.48 -16.96
N VAL A 144 -17.90 -21.49 -16.23
CA VAL A 144 -18.78 -20.50 -15.61
C VAL A 144 -19.43 -19.62 -16.68
N THR A 145 -20.76 -19.59 -16.70
CA THR A 145 -21.54 -18.72 -17.61
C THR A 145 -22.08 -17.49 -16.93
N GLU A 146 -22.29 -17.53 -15.62
CA GLU A 146 -22.72 -16.37 -14.83
C GLU A 146 -22.05 -16.36 -13.48
N GLN A 147 -21.69 -15.16 -13.05
CA GLN A 147 -21.29 -14.87 -11.68
C GLN A 147 -22.25 -13.83 -11.13
N LEU A 148 -23.07 -14.23 -10.15
CA LEU A 148 -24.10 -13.37 -9.56
C LEU A 148 -23.61 -12.79 -8.26
N ASN A 149 -23.58 -11.46 -8.21
CA ASN A 149 -23.10 -10.68 -7.07
C ASN A 149 -24.23 -9.73 -6.65
N PRO A 150 -24.95 -9.99 -5.55
CA PRO A 150 -26.22 -9.29 -5.25
C PRO A 150 -26.09 -7.79 -5.03
N ALA A 151 -24.94 -7.29 -4.60
CA ALA A 151 -24.77 -5.87 -4.29
C ALA A 151 -23.64 -5.20 -5.09
N GLY A 152 -23.07 -5.92 -6.05
CA GLY A 152 -22.02 -5.42 -6.93
C GLY A 152 -22.29 -5.78 -8.38
N LEU A 153 -21.23 -5.84 -9.17
CA LEU A 153 -21.33 -6.26 -10.57
C LEU A 153 -21.52 -7.77 -10.66
N SER A 154 -22.50 -8.16 -11.45
CA SER A 154 -22.67 -9.54 -11.90
C SER A 154 -22.16 -9.64 -13.33
N TYR A 155 -21.70 -10.84 -13.72
CA TYR A 155 -21.06 -11.06 -15.01
C TYR A 155 -21.70 -12.22 -15.73
N THR A 156 -21.81 -12.10 -17.06
CA THR A 156 -22.23 -13.17 -17.98
C THR A 156 -21.08 -13.44 -18.93
N TYR A 157 -20.77 -14.72 -19.13
CA TYR A 157 -19.68 -15.18 -20.00
C TYR A 157 -20.23 -15.95 -21.15
N GLN A 158 -19.88 -15.57 -22.38
CA GLN A 158 -20.23 -16.33 -23.61
C GLN A 158 -18.94 -16.82 -24.23
N TYR A 159 -18.83 -18.13 -24.36
CA TYR A 159 -17.63 -18.79 -24.87
C TYR A 159 -17.80 -19.17 -26.32
N GLU A 160 -16.95 -18.69 -27.18
CA GLU A 160 -16.82 -19.07 -28.56
C GLU A 160 -15.47 -19.76 -28.77
N LYS A 161 -15.24 -20.29 -29.96
CA LYS A 161 -14.00 -21.01 -30.23
C LYS A 161 -12.73 -20.17 -30.05
N ASP A 162 -12.79 -18.93 -30.51
CA ASP A 162 -11.65 -18.02 -30.56
C ASP A 162 -11.80 -16.77 -29.69
N HIS A 163 -12.93 -16.61 -28.99
CA HIS A 163 -13.14 -15.44 -28.12
C HIS A 163 -14.11 -15.73 -26.98
N ILE A 164 -14.06 -14.90 -25.97
CA ILE A 164 -14.95 -14.90 -24.81
C ILE A 164 -15.54 -13.52 -24.69
N THR A 165 -16.86 -13.43 -24.64
CA THR A 165 -17.54 -12.15 -24.38
C THR A 165 -17.99 -12.11 -22.93
N ILE A 166 -17.56 -11.06 -22.22
CA ILE A 166 -17.88 -10.82 -20.83
C ILE A 166 -18.78 -9.60 -20.76
N THR A 167 -19.99 -9.77 -20.24
CA THR A 167 -20.95 -8.67 -20.07
C THR A 167 -21.26 -8.52 -18.59
N ASP A 168 -21.14 -7.31 -18.05
CA ASP A 168 -21.49 -7.05 -16.65
C ASP A 168 -22.95 -6.56 -16.53
N SER A 169 -23.41 -6.38 -15.29
CA SER A 169 -24.79 -5.98 -15.00
C SER A 169 -25.11 -4.53 -15.35
N LEU A 170 -24.09 -3.72 -15.73
CA LEU A 170 -24.27 -2.39 -16.32
C LEU A 170 -24.24 -2.40 -17.83
N ASP A 171 -24.38 -3.57 -18.45
CA ASP A 171 -24.34 -3.80 -19.90
C ASP A 171 -23.01 -3.42 -20.55
N ARG A 172 -21.94 -3.37 -19.79
CA ARG A 172 -20.59 -3.15 -20.33
C ARG A 172 -20.05 -4.46 -20.86
N ARG A 173 -19.51 -4.44 -22.06
CA ARG A 173 -19.06 -5.63 -22.76
C ARG A 173 -17.58 -5.57 -23.05
N GLU A 174 -16.87 -6.65 -22.69
CA GLU A 174 -15.48 -6.90 -23.07
C GLU A 174 -15.42 -8.16 -23.92
N VAL A 175 -14.55 -8.16 -24.93
CA VAL A 175 -14.30 -9.34 -25.75
C VAL A 175 -12.83 -9.71 -25.66
N LEU A 176 -12.55 -10.91 -25.21
CA LEU A 176 -11.20 -11.47 -25.12
C LEU A 176 -10.99 -12.43 -26.28
N HIS A 177 -10.11 -12.06 -27.22
CA HIS A 177 -9.73 -12.92 -28.33
C HIS A 177 -8.56 -13.79 -27.93
N THR A 178 -8.65 -15.08 -28.16
CA THR A 178 -7.66 -16.06 -27.73
C THR A 178 -7.06 -16.81 -28.91
N GLN A 179 -5.80 -17.22 -28.76
CA GLN A 179 -5.10 -18.11 -29.68
C GLN A 179 -4.47 -19.26 -28.90
N GLY A 180 -4.25 -20.38 -29.57
CA GLY A 180 -3.70 -21.58 -28.97
C GLY A 180 -4.76 -22.65 -28.73
N GLU A 181 -4.34 -23.82 -28.26
CA GLU A 181 -5.20 -24.95 -28.01
C GLU A 181 -5.22 -25.31 -26.52
N ALA A 182 -6.39 -25.64 -26.01
CA ALA A 182 -6.65 -26.15 -24.66
C ALA A 182 -5.94 -25.30 -23.58
N GLY A 183 -5.10 -25.87 -22.75
CA GLY A 183 -4.41 -25.20 -21.68
C GLY A 183 -3.35 -24.19 -22.10
N LEU A 184 -3.08 -24.03 -23.40
CA LEU A 184 -2.11 -23.09 -23.94
C LEU A 184 -2.76 -21.85 -24.58
N LYS A 185 -4.06 -21.68 -24.42
CA LYS A 185 -4.75 -20.48 -24.92
C LYS A 185 -4.25 -19.21 -24.25
N ARG A 186 -3.99 -18.19 -25.05
CA ARG A 186 -3.53 -16.88 -24.60
C ARG A 186 -4.39 -15.77 -25.17
N VAL A 187 -4.67 -14.74 -24.39
CA VAL A 187 -5.41 -13.56 -24.84
C VAL A 187 -4.49 -12.72 -25.72
N VAL A 188 -4.82 -12.57 -26.99
CA VAL A 188 -4.01 -11.81 -27.95
C VAL A 188 -4.63 -10.46 -28.30
N LYS A 189 -5.91 -10.27 -28.01
CA LYS A 189 -6.62 -9.03 -28.28
C LYS A 189 -7.74 -8.87 -27.27
N LYS A 190 -7.91 -7.66 -26.76
CA LYS A 190 -9.00 -7.33 -25.86
C LYS A 190 -9.74 -6.11 -26.41
N GLU A 191 -11.04 -6.28 -26.66
CA GLU A 191 -11.94 -5.19 -26.99
C GLU A 191 -12.59 -4.71 -25.70
N HIS A 192 -12.37 -3.44 -25.36
CA HIS A 192 -12.88 -2.86 -24.11
C HIS A 192 -14.30 -2.33 -24.30
N ALA A 193 -14.96 -1.99 -23.21
CA ALA A 193 -16.36 -1.55 -23.21
C ALA A 193 -16.61 -0.26 -24.00
N ASP A 194 -15.58 0.57 -24.16
CA ASP A 194 -15.65 1.79 -24.96
C ASP A 194 -15.36 1.57 -26.46
N GLY A 195 -15.11 0.33 -26.87
CA GLY A 195 -14.72 -0.02 -28.23
C GLY A 195 -13.23 0.07 -28.52
N SER A 196 -12.42 0.54 -27.55
CA SER A 196 -10.97 0.55 -27.72
C SER A 196 -10.40 -0.86 -27.69
N VAL A 197 -9.21 -1.03 -28.29
CA VAL A 197 -8.60 -2.35 -28.48
C VAL A 197 -7.17 -2.33 -27.98
N THR A 198 -6.79 -3.32 -27.19
CA THR A 198 -5.41 -3.60 -26.83
C THR A 198 -5.00 -4.97 -27.37
N GLN A 199 -3.73 -5.15 -27.70
CA GLN A 199 -3.24 -6.37 -28.33
C GLN A 199 -1.96 -6.85 -27.68
N SER A 200 -1.74 -8.18 -27.73
CA SER A 200 -0.52 -8.80 -27.27
C SER A 200 -0.08 -9.84 -28.29
N GLN A 201 1.22 -9.96 -28.53
CA GLN A 201 1.81 -10.99 -29.37
C GLN A 201 2.76 -11.84 -28.57
N PHE A 202 2.72 -13.13 -28.82
CA PHE A 202 3.56 -14.12 -28.13
C PHE A 202 4.39 -14.90 -29.15
N ASP A 203 5.56 -15.40 -28.71
CA ASP A 203 6.37 -16.27 -29.54
C ASP A 203 5.81 -17.71 -29.54
N ALA A 204 6.48 -18.61 -30.25
CA ALA A 204 6.06 -20.01 -30.38
C ALA A 204 6.03 -20.77 -29.04
N VAL A 205 6.81 -20.31 -28.05
CA VAL A 205 6.87 -20.92 -26.71
C VAL A 205 5.89 -20.27 -25.75
N GLY A 206 5.16 -19.25 -26.21
CA GLY A 206 4.18 -18.53 -25.41
C GLY A 206 4.71 -17.41 -24.55
N ARG A 207 5.89 -16.89 -24.87
CA ARG A 207 6.46 -15.73 -24.17
C ARG A 207 5.97 -14.42 -24.80
N LEU A 208 5.65 -13.44 -23.97
CA LEU A 208 5.20 -12.14 -24.45
C LEU A 208 6.29 -11.42 -25.24
N ARG A 209 5.98 -10.98 -26.47
CA ARG A 209 6.90 -10.25 -27.34
C ARG A 209 6.50 -8.80 -27.55
N THR A 210 5.22 -8.51 -27.67
CA THR A 210 4.72 -7.14 -27.84
C THR A 210 3.41 -6.93 -27.09
N GLN A 211 3.21 -5.67 -26.65
CA GLN A 211 1.92 -5.20 -26.18
C GLN A 211 1.61 -3.87 -26.88
N THR A 212 0.43 -3.79 -27.47
CA THR A 212 -0.06 -2.58 -28.14
C THR A 212 -1.21 -2.00 -27.33
N ASP A 213 -1.08 -0.73 -26.93
CA ASP A 213 -2.10 -0.06 -26.13
C ASP A 213 -3.28 0.41 -27.01
N ALA A 214 -4.28 1.04 -26.38
CA ALA A 214 -5.49 1.48 -27.05
C ALA A 214 -5.24 2.61 -28.08
N ALA A 215 -4.13 3.31 -27.98
CA ALA A 215 -3.71 4.32 -28.95
C ALA A 215 -2.91 3.74 -30.13
N GLY A 216 -2.69 2.43 -30.15
CA GLY A 216 -1.92 1.76 -31.19
C GLY A 216 -0.40 1.80 -30.98
N ARG A 217 0.07 2.21 -29.82
CA ARG A 217 1.50 2.28 -29.50
C ARG A 217 1.97 0.94 -28.96
N THR A 218 3.13 0.48 -29.44
CA THR A 218 3.63 -0.86 -29.17
C THR A 218 4.87 -0.82 -28.28
N THR A 219 4.85 -1.61 -27.21
CA THR A 219 6.01 -1.91 -26.38
C THR A 219 6.52 -3.29 -26.76
N GLU A 220 7.84 -3.41 -26.95
CA GLU A 220 8.49 -4.67 -27.36
C GLU A 220 9.25 -5.27 -26.19
N TYR A 221 9.15 -6.58 -26.05
CA TYR A 221 9.84 -7.36 -25.02
C TYR A 221 10.75 -8.38 -25.69
N SER A 222 11.98 -8.48 -25.23
CA SER A 222 12.95 -9.45 -25.73
C SER A 222 13.30 -10.42 -24.59
N PRO A 223 12.73 -11.63 -24.60
CA PRO A 223 13.07 -12.66 -23.62
C PRO A 223 14.35 -13.39 -24.03
N ASP A 224 15.12 -13.85 -23.03
CA ASP A 224 16.23 -14.76 -23.26
C ASP A 224 15.71 -16.08 -23.84
N VAL A 225 16.41 -16.61 -24.85
CA VAL A 225 15.97 -17.81 -25.59
C VAL A 225 15.88 -19.03 -24.68
N VAL A 226 16.79 -19.15 -23.71
CA VAL A 226 16.89 -20.32 -22.84
C VAL A 226 16.04 -20.16 -21.59
N THR A 227 16.18 -19.05 -20.87
CA THR A 227 15.56 -18.85 -19.55
C THR A 227 14.16 -18.25 -19.62
N GLY A 228 13.84 -17.54 -20.71
CA GLY A 228 12.58 -16.79 -20.82
C GLY A 228 12.55 -15.49 -20.05
N LEU A 229 13.63 -15.14 -19.36
CA LEU A 229 13.73 -13.88 -18.62
C LEU A 229 13.84 -12.71 -19.58
N ILE A 230 13.18 -11.60 -19.26
CA ILE A 230 13.20 -10.40 -20.10
C ILE A 230 14.59 -9.76 -20.03
N THR A 231 15.23 -9.60 -21.19
CA THR A 231 16.56 -8.95 -21.31
C THR A 231 16.47 -7.53 -21.84
N ARG A 232 15.37 -7.17 -22.50
CA ARG A 232 15.18 -5.84 -23.06
C ARG A 232 13.70 -5.50 -23.16
N ILE A 233 13.37 -4.25 -22.85
CA ILE A 233 12.04 -3.68 -23.06
C ILE A 233 12.25 -2.39 -23.88
N THR A 234 11.57 -2.29 -25.02
CA THR A 234 11.62 -1.10 -25.88
C THR A 234 10.26 -0.43 -25.85
N THR A 235 10.24 0.83 -25.43
CA THR A 235 9.03 1.64 -25.37
C THR A 235 8.60 2.10 -26.76
N PRO A 236 7.34 2.58 -26.94
CA PRO A 236 6.87 3.02 -28.26
C PRO A 236 7.67 4.17 -28.89
N ASP A 237 8.31 5.01 -28.08
CA ASP A 237 9.18 6.09 -28.54
C ASP A 237 10.61 5.63 -28.86
N GLY A 238 10.89 4.33 -28.78
CA GLY A 238 12.16 3.74 -29.15
C GLY A 238 13.21 3.69 -28.04
N ARG A 239 12.91 4.19 -26.86
CA ARG A 239 13.83 4.09 -25.71
C ARG A 239 13.82 2.67 -25.15
N ALA A 240 14.94 2.23 -24.65
CA ALA A 240 15.09 0.84 -24.20
C ALA A 240 15.65 0.72 -22.80
N SER A 241 15.16 -0.29 -22.09
CA SER A 241 15.73 -0.77 -20.83
C SER A 241 16.36 -2.13 -21.08
N ALA A 242 17.51 -2.40 -20.45
CA ALA A 242 18.23 -3.67 -20.57
C ALA A 242 18.39 -4.32 -19.20
N PHE A 243 18.30 -5.65 -19.17
CA PHE A 243 18.34 -6.44 -17.95
C PHE A 243 19.34 -7.58 -18.09
N TYR A 244 20.13 -7.81 -17.06
CA TYR A 244 21.16 -8.86 -17.03
C TYR A 244 20.97 -9.71 -15.78
N TYR A 245 21.20 -11.00 -15.93
CA TYR A 245 20.96 -11.99 -14.88
C TYR A 245 22.18 -12.87 -14.68
N ASN A 246 22.35 -13.39 -13.47
CA ASN A 246 23.35 -14.42 -13.22
C ASN A 246 22.79 -15.81 -13.60
N HIS A 247 23.60 -16.85 -13.43
CA HIS A 247 23.18 -18.23 -13.77
C HIS A 247 22.11 -18.80 -12.84
N HIS A 248 21.79 -18.13 -11.74
CA HIS A 248 20.67 -18.46 -10.85
C HIS A 248 19.40 -17.67 -11.19
N SER A 249 19.36 -16.99 -12.33
CA SER A 249 18.23 -16.17 -12.78
C SER A 249 17.92 -14.97 -11.89
N GLN A 250 18.91 -14.49 -11.16
CA GLN A 250 18.79 -13.28 -10.33
C GLN A 250 19.28 -12.06 -11.10
N LEU A 251 18.57 -10.95 -10.96
CA LEU A 251 18.92 -9.70 -11.63
C LEU A 251 20.23 -9.13 -11.07
N THR A 252 21.25 -8.97 -11.93
CA THR A 252 22.54 -8.38 -11.56
C THR A 252 22.68 -6.94 -12.03
N SER A 253 21.98 -6.56 -13.09
CA SER A 253 22.04 -5.20 -13.65
C SER A 253 20.76 -4.88 -14.39
N ALA A 254 20.31 -3.63 -14.25
CA ALA A 254 19.22 -3.08 -15.05
C ALA A 254 19.60 -1.66 -15.46
N THR A 255 19.57 -1.39 -16.77
CA THR A 255 19.84 -0.07 -17.33
C THR A 255 18.52 0.51 -17.85
N GLY A 256 18.14 1.68 -17.35
CA GLY A 256 16.92 2.37 -17.77
C GLY A 256 17.08 3.13 -19.08
N PRO A 257 16.00 3.70 -19.62
CA PRO A 257 16.03 4.48 -20.85
C PRO A 257 16.89 5.74 -20.77
N ASP A 258 17.15 6.24 -19.58
CA ASP A 258 18.02 7.39 -19.31
C ASP A 258 19.51 7.03 -19.27
N GLY A 259 19.85 5.74 -19.42
CA GLY A 259 21.22 5.25 -19.36
C GLY A 259 21.75 5.01 -17.97
N LEU A 260 20.97 5.27 -16.93
CA LEU A 260 21.36 5.00 -15.55
C LEU A 260 21.17 3.52 -15.21
N GLU A 261 22.06 2.99 -14.38
CA GLU A 261 22.14 1.57 -14.11
C GLU A 261 21.96 1.26 -12.63
N ILE A 262 21.17 0.23 -12.34
CA ILE A 262 21.08 -0.42 -11.02
C ILE A 262 21.93 -1.69 -11.10
N ARG A 263 22.75 -1.94 -10.08
CA ARG A 263 23.55 -3.18 -9.97
C ARG A 263 23.23 -3.89 -8.66
N ARG A 264 23.27 -5.23 -8.73
CA ARG A 264 23.04 -6.09 -7.55
C ARG A 264 24.08 -7.20 -7.51
N GLU A 265 24.59 -7.48 -6.33
CA GLU A 265 25.49 -8.59 -6.05
C GLU A 265 24.89 -9.51 -5.01
N TYR A 266 25.13 -10.81 -5.16
CA TYR A 266 24.57 -11.86 -4.32
C TYR A 266 25.68 -12.72 -3.75
N ASP A 267 25.46 -13.31 -2.57
CA ASP A 267 26.37 -14.26 -1.98
C ASP A 267 26.17 -15.68 -2.56
N GLU A 268 26.96 -16.64 -2.07
CA GLU A 268 26.88 -18.02 -2.53
C GLU A 268 25.53 -18.69 -2.25
N LEU A 269 24.78 -18.19 -1.27
CA LEU A 269 23.45 -18.67 -0.91
C LEU A 269 22.32 -17.95 -1.67
N GLY A 270 22.67 -17.03 -2.58
CA GLY A 270 21.71 -16.29 -3.38
C GLY A 270 21.10 -15.09 -2.68
N ARG A 271 21.64 -14.66 -1.55
CA ARG A 271 21.14 -13.51 -0.81
C ARG A 271 21.77 -12.21 -1.32
N LEU A 272 20.99 -11.13 -1.37
CA LEU A 272 21.46 -9.82 -1.80
C LEU A 272 22.47 -9.27 -0.78
N ILE A 273 23.71 -8.99 -1.21
CA ILE A 273 24.75 -8.41 -0.35
C ILE A 273 25.07 -6.97 -0.69
N GLN A 274 24.79 -6.53 -1.90
CA GLN A 274 25.06 -5.17 -2.33
C GLN A 274 24.12 -4.73 -3.44
N GLU A 275 23.62 -3.51 -3.32
CA GLU A 275 22.84 -2.85 -4.37
C GLU A 275 23.44 -1.47 -4.64
N THR A 276 23.70 -1.18 -5.92
CA THR A 276 24.13 0.14 -6.37
C THR A 276 22.96 0.80 -7.08
N ALA A 277 22.50 1.93 -6.54
CA ALA A 277 21.41 2.71 -7.11
C ALA A 277 21.85 3.46 -8.37
N PRO A 278 20.91 3.98 -9.19
CA PRO A 278 21.25 4.72 -10.41
C PRO A 278 22.14 5.94 -10.18
N ASP A 279 22.04 6.58 -9.02
CA ASP A 279 22.90 7.72 -8.63
C ASP A 279 24.29 7.30 -8.13
N GLY A 280 24.57 5.99 -8.10
CA GLY A 280 25.83 5.44 -7.63
C GLY A 280 25.88 5.15 -6.13
N ASP A 281 24.80 5.42 -5.39
CA ASP A 281 24.72 5.12 -3.97
C ASP A 281 24.70 3.61 -3.72
N ILE A 282 25.54 3.16 -2.80
CA ILE A 282 25.70 1.74 -2.50
C ILE A 282 25.07 1.42 -1.15
N THR A 283 24.20 0.42 -1.13
CA THR A 283 23.66 -0.18 0.08
C THR A 283 24.20 -1.58 0.21
N ARG A 284 24.74 -1.92 1.38
CA ARG A 284 25.29 -3.25 1.69
C ARG A 284 24.45 -3.95 2.72
N TYR A 285 24.35 -5.28 2.59
CA TYR A 285 23.58 -6.14 3.48
C TYR A 285 24.50 -7.23 4.05
N ARG A 286 24.37 -7.51 5.34
CA ARG A 286 25.11 -8.56 6.01
C ARG A 286 24.17 -9.56 6.64
N TYR A 287 24.60 -10.80 6.70
CA TYR A 287 23.83 -11.92 7.22
C TYR A 287 24.70 -12.69 8.22
N ASP A 288 24.11 -13.08 9.34
CA ASP A 288 24.81 -13.86 10.37
C ASP A 288 24.33 -15.30 10.47
N ASN A 289 23.17 -15.61 9.88
CA ASN A 289 22.57 -16.94 9.92
C ASN A 289 22.50 -17.51 8.49
N PRO A 290 23.23 -18.62 8.19
CA PRO A 290 23.23 -19.19 6.85
C PRO A 290 21.87 -19.77 6.43
N HIS A 291 20.95 -19.95 7.35
CA HIS A 291 19.59 -20.48 7.11
C HIS A 291 18.53 -19.37 6.99
N SER A 292 18.91 -18.10 7.00
CA SER A 292 17.99 -16.97 6.96
C SER A 292 18.29 -16.04 5.80
N ASP A 293 17.24 -15.55 5.17
CA ASP A 293 17.30 -14.49 4.15
C ASP A 293 17.24 -13.08 4.77
N LEU A 294 17.12 -12.98 6.09
CA LEU A 294 16.96 -11.71 6.78
C LEU A 294 18.33 -11.14 7.17
N PRO A 295 18.63 -9.89 6.76
CA PRO A 295 19.92 -9.30 7.06
C PRO A 295 20.04 -8.92 8.55
N CYS A 296 21.21 -9.15 9.13
CA CYS A 296 21.52 -8.69 10.48
C CYS A 296 22.05 -7.25 10.49
N ALA A 297 22.48 -6.73 9.36
CA ALA A 297 22.97 -5.35 9.23
C ALA A 297 22.77 -4.83 7.82
N THR A 298 22.56 -3.52 7.73
CA THR A 298 22.57 -2.78 6.48
C THR A 298 23.52 -1.59 6.62
N GLU A 299 24.20 -1.23 5.53
CA GLU A 299 25.07 -0.07 5.47
C GLU A 299 24.64 0.78 4.27
N ASP A 300 24.28 2.04 4.52
CA ASP A 300 23.83 2.94 3.46
C ASP A 300 25.01 3.67 2.79
N ALA A 301 24.70 4.53 1.82
CA ALA A 301 25.71 5.29 1.07
C ALA A 301 26.51 6.26 1.93
N THR A 302 26.01 6.66 3.10
CA THR A 302 26.74 7.51 4.03
C THR A 302 27.80 6.76 4.83
N GLY A 303 27.86 5.43 4.69
CA GLY A 303 28.70 4.55 5.49
C GLY A 303 28.09 4.21 6.85
N SER A 304 26.89 4.69 7.13
CA SER A 304 26.19 4.45 8.39
C SER A 304 25.60 3.05 8.41
N ARG A 305 25.82 2.37 9.54
CA ARG A 305 25.42 0.98 9.73
C ARG A 305 24.22 0.88 10.66
N LYS A 306 23.23 0.10 10.26
CA LYS A 306 22.05 -0.25 11.06
C LYS A 306 22.06 -1.74 11.29
N THR A 307 21.67 -2.18 12.48
CA THR A 307 21.66 -3.60 12.82
C THR A 307 20.26 -4.04 13.25
N MET A 308 19.98 -5.32 13.01
CA MET A 308 18.68 -5.90 13.29
C MET A 308 18.86 -7.26 13.94
N THR A 309 18.01 -7.57 14.90
CA THR A 309 17.92 -8.92 15.46
C THR A 309 16.53 -9.49 15.16
N TRP A 310 16.49 -10.78 14.85
CA TRP A 310 15.28 -11.47 14.40
C TRP A 310 14.99 -12.65 15.31
N SER A 311 13.71 -12.91 15.53
CA SER A 311 13.29 -14.13 16.18
C SER A 311 13.47 -15.32 15.23
N ARG A 312 13.39 -16.53 15.79
CA ARG A 312 13.39 -17.74 14.95
C ARG A 312 12.19 -17.80 13.98
N TYR A 313 11.15 -17.01 14.21
CA TYR A 313 9.97 -16.92 13.34
C TYR A 313 10.08 -15.83 12.25
N GLY A 314 11.24 -15.18 12.17
CA GLY A 314 11.46 -14.11 11.21
C GLY A 314 10.85 -12.77 11.60
N GLN A 315 10.54 -12.56 12.86
CA GLN A 315 10.00 -11.30 13.37
C GLN A 315 11.13 -10.41 13.88
N LEU A 316 11.04 -9.11 13.60
CA LEU A 316 12.03 -8.15 14.07
C LEU A 316 11.91 -7.98 15.59
N LEU A 317 12.98 -8.30 16.31
CA LEU A 317 13.07 -8.14 17.77
C LEU A 317 13.66 -6.81 18.16
N SER A 318 14.67 -6.34 17.44
CA SER A 318 15.29 -5.04 17.68
C SER A 318 15.85 -4.46 16.41
N PHE A 319 15.87 -3.14 16.38
CA PHE A 319 16.49 -2.35 15.31
C PHE A 319 17.40 -1.33 15.98
N THR A 320 18.68 -1.34 15.62
CA THR A 320 19.65 -0.35 16.08
C THR A 320 20.00 0.57 14.94
N ASP A 321 19.79 1.86 15.10
CA ASP A 321 20.03 2.84 14.05
C ASP A 321 21.52 3.17 13.89
N CYS A 322 21.83 4.12 13.01
CA CYS A 322 23.20 4.54 12.68
C CYS A 322 23.95 5.16 13.86
N SER A 323 23.25 5.60 14.89
CA SER A 323 23.84 6.20 16.10
C SER A 323 23.90 5.25 17.28
N GLY A 324 23.49 4.00 17.09
CA GLY A 324 23.47 2.99 18.15
C GLY A 324 22.21 3.02 19.01
N TYR A 325 21.18 3.74 18.59
CA TYR A 325 19.92 3.87 19.32
C TYR A 325 18.97 2.73 18.95
N VAL A 326 18.38 2.11 19.98
CA VAL A 326 17.68 0.83 19.83
C VAL A 326 16.18 1.01 19.95
N THR A 327 15.46 0.39 19.00
CA THR A 327 14.02 0.16 19.08
C THR A 327 13.80 -1.33 19.30
N ARG A 328 12.95 -1.70 20.26
CA ARG A 328 12.63 -3.10 20.58
C ARG A 328 11.16 -3.37 20.32
N TYR A 329 10.89 -4.59 19.87
CA TYR A 329 9.55 -5.04 19.50
C TYR A 329 9.18 -6.29 20.29
N ASP A 330 8.03 -6.27 20.96
CA ASP A 330 7.47 -7.44 21.64
C ASP A 330 6.34 -8.03 20.79
N HIS A 331 6.25 -9.35 20.80
CA HIS A 331 5.24 -10.09 20.06
C HIS A 331 4.54 -11.08 20.97
N ASP A 332 3.30 -11.42 20.65
CA ASP A 332 2.59 -12.50 21.33
C ASP A 332 2.85 -13.85 20.65
N ARG A 333 2.23 -14.91 21.18
CA ARG A 333 2.39 -16.27 20.66
C ARG A 333 1.86 -16.47 19.23
N PHE A 334 1.03 -15.56 18.74
CA PHE A 334 0.50 -15.59 17.38
C PHE A 334 1.30 -14.71 16.42
N GLY A 335 2.40 -14.14 16.89
CA GLY A 335 3.24 -13.29 16.07
C GLY A 335 2.73 -11.85 15.90
N GLN A 336 1.75 -11.45 16.69
CA GLN A 336 1.21 -10.09 16.66
C GLN A 336 2.07 -9.18 17.52
N MET A 337 2.39 -8.00 17.02
CA MET A 337 3.22 -7.03 17.76
C MET A 337 2.41 -6.41 18.90
N THR A 338 2.85 -6.63 20.14
CA THR A 338 2.19 -6.15 21.36
C THR A 338 2.79 -4.86 21.90
N ALA A 339 4.05 -4.58 21.61
CA ALA A 339 4.69 -3.36 22.07
C ALA A 339 5.85 -2.95 21.16
N VAL A 340 6.05 -1.65 21.09
CA VAL A 340 7.24 -1.02 20.48
C VAL A 340 7.86 -0.14 21.55
N HIS A 341 9.13 -0.39 21.87
CA HIS A 341 9.89 0.38 22.86
C HIS A 341 11.00 1.14 22.15
N ARG A 342 10.86 2.45 22.10
CA ARG A 342 11.88 3.32 21.51
C ARG A 342 12.73 3.94 22.61
N GLU A 343 13.76 4.65 22.20
CA GLU A 343 14.60 5.42 23.13
C GLU A 343 13.78 6.51 23.84
N GLU A 344 14.33 7.10 24.88
CA GLU A 344 13.71 8.16 25.70
C GLU A 344 12.42 7.70 26.41
N GLY A 345 12.24 6.40 26.56
CA GLY A 345 11.05 5.83 27.20
C GLY A 345 9.78 5.92 26.37
N LEU A 346 9.87 6.28 25.09
CA LEU A 346 8.73 6.37 24.20
C LEU A 346 8.29 4.98 23.79
N SER A 347 7.11 4.57 24.24
CA SER A 347 6.57 3.22 23.99
C SER A 347 5.15 3.29 23.49
N GLN A 348 4.75 2.25 22.75
CA GLN A 348 3.40 2.06 22.29
C GLN A 348 3.00 0.61 22.57
N TYR A 349 1.79 0.41 23.04
CA TYR A 349 1.25 -0.92 23.37
C TYR A 349 0.03 -1.20 22.51
N ARG A 350 -0.11 -2.44 22.06
CA ARG A 350 -1.20 -2.90 21.20
C ARG A 350 -1.86 -4.13 21.80
N ALA A 351 -3.17 -4.19 21.75
CA ALA A 351 -3.96 -5.32 22.20
C ALA A 351 -4.83 -5.84 21.05
N TYR A 352 -5.03 -7.15 21.02
CA TYR A 352 -5.76 -7.83 19.95
C TYR A 352 -6.85 -8.72 20.54
N ASP A 353 -7.92 -8.92 19.78
CA ASP A 353 -8.98 -9.85 20.16
C ASP A 353 -8.63 -11.30 19.74
N SER A 354 -9.54 -12.22 20.01
CA SER A 354 -9.34 -13.64 19.69
C SER A 354 -9.26 -13.93 18.19
N ARG A 355 -9.71 -13.01 17.36
CA ARG A 355 -9.64 -13.12 15.88
C ARG A 355 -8.37 -12.47 15.31
N GLY A 356 -7.55 -11.86 16.13
CA GLY A 356 -6.33 -11.17 15.72
C GLY A 356 -6.57 -9.72 15.26
N GLN A 357 -7.71 -9.14 15.56
CA GLN A 357 -8.03 -7.74 15.21
C GLN A 357 -7.49 -6.81 16.29
N LEU A 358 -6.93 -5.68 15.88
CA LEU A 358 -6.39 -4.67 16.80
C LEU A 358 -7.55 -3.97 17.52
N ILE A 359 -7.65 -4.11 18.85
CA ILE A 359 -8.73 -3.50 19.63
C ILE A 359 -8.30 -2.31 20.46
N ALA A 360 -7.01 -2.12 20.70
CA ALA A 360 -6.52 -0.99 21.47
C ALA A 360 -5.07 -0.64 21.12
N VAL A 361 -4.77 0.65 21.15
CA VAL A 361 -3.42 1.20 21.09
C VAL A 361 -3.28 2.17 22.24
N LYS A 362 -2.22 2.00 23.03
CA LYS A 362 -1.95 2.81 24.22
C LYS A 362 -0.58 3.46 24.08
N ASP A 363 -0.47 4.76 24.41
CA ASP A 363 0.81 5.45 24.43
C ASP A 363 1.52 5.30 25.80
N THR A 364 2.70 5.94 25.92
CA THR A 364 3.50 5.90 27.15
C THR A 364 2.77 6.47 28.37
N GLN A 365 1.89 7.46 28.17
CA GLN A 365 1.12 8.09 29.25
C GLN A 365 -0.18 7.36 29.57
N GLY A 366 -0.48 6.29 28.87
CA GLY A 366 -1.68 5.50 29.08
C GLY A 366 -2.90 6.00 28.29
N HIS A 367 -2.74 6.95 27.40
CA HIS A 367 -3.81 7.37 26.51
C HIS A 367 -4.15 6.24 25.54
N GLU A 368 -5.39 5.78 25.59
CA GLU A 368 -5.82 4.59 24.87
C GLU A 368 -6.84 4.93 23.80
N THR A 369 -6.55 4.50 22.56
CA THR A 369 -7.48 4.50 21.45
C THR A 369 -8.01 3.08 21.28
N ARG A 370 -9.34 2.92 21.19
CA ARG A 370 -9.98 1.61 21.06
C ARG A 370 -10.65 1.47 19.70
N TYR A 371 -10.73 0.23 19.24
CA TYR A 371 -11.29 -0.11 17.92
C TYR A 371 -12.36 -1.18 18.06
N GLU A 372 -13.46 -1.03 17.33
CA GLU A 372 -14.52 -2.01 17.26
C GLU A 372 -14.77 -2.46 15.82
N TYR A 373 -15.18 -3.71 15.66
CA TYR A 373 -15.37 -4.33 14.35
C TYR A 373 -16.72 -5.04 14.27
N ASN A 374 -17.26 -5.14 13.06
CA ASN A 374 -18.43 -5.99 12.82
C ASN A 374 -17.99 -7.44 12.55
N ILE A 375 -18.95 -8.33 12.31
CA ILE A 375 -18.65 -9.76 12.05
C ILE A 375 -17.87 -10.01 10.77
N ALA A 376 -17.90 -9.08 9.82
CA ALA A 376 -17.14 -9.14 8.57
C ALA A 376 -15.70 -8.62 8.72
N GLY A 377 -15.36 -8.05 9.88
CA GLY A 377 -14.04 -7.48 10.14
C GLY A 377 -13.88 -6.02 9.75
N ASP A 378 -14.96 -5.33 9.40
CA ASP A 378 -14.92 -3.90 9.09
C ASP A 378 -14.83 -3.08 10.37
N LEU A 379 -14.02 -2.03 10.38
CA LEU A 379 -13.84 -1.13 11.51
C LEU A 379 -15.08 -0.25 11.67
N THR A 380 -15.91 -0.51 12.68
CA THR A 380 -17.19 0.20 12.90
C THR A 380 -17.04 1.39 13.82
N ALA A 381 -16.04 1.42 14.67
CA ALA A 381 -15.84 2.54 15.58
C ALA A 381 -14.38 2.70 15.98
N VAL A 382 -13.97 3.96 16.14
CA VAL A 382 -12.74 4.35 16.79
C VAL A 382 -13.13 5.19 18.00
N ILE A 383 -12.68 4.78 19.18
CA ILE A 383 -12.97 5.47 20.44
C ILE A 383 -11.70 6.17 20.88
N ALA A 384 -11.73 7.50 20.88
CA ALA A 384 -10.58 8.32 21.26
C ALA A 384 -10.30 8.22 22.78
N PRO A 385 -9.10 8.63 23.24
CA PRO A 385 -8.76 8.58 24.66
C PRO A 385 -9.71 9.31 25.59
N ASP A 386 -10.41 10.34 25.12
CA ASP A 386 -11.44 11.06 25.89
C ASP A 386 -12.81 10.37 25.92
N GLY A 387 -12.94 9.21 25.25
CA GLY A 387 -14.18 8.45 25.14
C GLY A 387 -15.07 8.86 23.97
N SER A 388 -14.71 9.89 23.20
CA SER A 388 -15.47 10.27 22.02
C SER A 388 -15.41 9.18 20.95
N ARG A 389 -16.55 8.96 20.27
CA ARG A 389 -16.74 7.84 19.37
C ARG A 389 -16.92 8.32 17.94
N ASN A 390 -16.11 7.80 17.04
CA ASN A 390 -16.23 7.98 15.60
C ASN A 390 -16.71 6.68 15.00
N GLY A 391 -17.90 6.69 14.44
CA GLY A 391 -18.53 5.50 13.88
C GLY A 391 -18.51 5.49 12.37
N THR A 392 -18.45 4.29 11.78
CA THR A 392 -18.56 4.08 10.35
C THR A 392 -19.56 2.96 10.10
N GLN A 393 -20.52 3.21 9.20
CA GLN A 393 -21.44 2.20 8.72
C GLN A 393 -21.03 1.77 7.33
N TYR A 394 -21.18 0.47 7.05
CA TYR A 394 -20.74 -0.14 5.80
C TYR A 394 -21.93 -0.74 5.07
N ASP A 395 -21.83 -0.78 3.74
CA ASP A 395 -22.78 -1.55 2.94
C ASP A 395 -22.47 -3.05 3.08
N ALA A 396 -23.27 -3.87 2.41
CA ALA A 396 -23.11 -5.32 2.46
C ALA A 396 -21.74 -5.81 1.95
N TRP A 397 -21.03 -4.98 1.17
CA TRP A 397 -19.72 -5.31 0.58
C TRP A 397 -18.53 -4.71 1.33
N GLY A 398 -18.77 -3.99 2.42
CA GLY A 398 -17.72 -3.41 3.22
C GLY A 398 -17.24 -2.05 2.75
N LYS A 399 -18.01 -1.37 1.91
CA LYS A 399 -17.74 0.03 1.56
C LYS A 399 -18.40 0.95 2.56
N ALA A 400 -17.69 1.97 3.01
CA ALA A 400 -18.22 2.94 3.98
C ALA A 400 -19.32 3.77 3.33
N ILE A 401 -20.53 3.72 3.91
CA ILE A 401 -21.69 4.51 3.45
C ILE A 401 -22.02 5.68 4.34
N CYS A 402 -21.55 5.67 5.58
CA CYS A 402 -21.85 6.71 6.55
C CYS A 402 -20.75 6.77 7.59
N THR A 403 -20.27 7.98 7.89
CA THR A 403 -19.36 8.23 9.00
C THR A 403 -19.99 9.23 9.95
N THR A 404 -19.90 8.96 11.25
CA THR A 404 -20.42 9.84 12.31
C THR A 404 -19.26 10.24 13.21
N GLN A 405 -19.09 11.55 13.38
CA GLN A 405 -18.08 12.11 14.25
C GLN A 405 -18.71 13.30 15.01
N GLY A 406 -18.70 13.22 16.34
CA GLY A 406 -19.27 14.28 17.17
C GLY A 406 -20.75 14.58 16.92
N GLY A 407 -21.53 13.57 16.55
CA GLY A 407 -22.94 13.72 16.21
C GLY A 407 -23.20 14.24 14.80
N LEU A 408 -22.16 14.55 14.04
CA LEU A 408 -22.26 15.00 12.65
C LEU A 408 -22.02 13.81 11.71
N THR A 409 -22.83 13.72 10.68
CA THR A 409 -22.85 12.58 9.78
C THR A 409 -22.51 13.00 8.36
N ARG A 410 -21.61 12.23 7.73
CA ARG A 410 -21.31 12.28 6.30
C ARG A 410 -21.73 10.96 5.67
N SER A 411 -22.26 11.01 4.47
CA SER A 411 -22.68 9.81 3.78
C SER A 411 -22.11 9.72 2.36
N MET A 412 -22.01 8.50 1.88
CA MET A 412 -21.47 8.16 0.57
C MET A 412 -22.39 7.16 -0.10
N GLU A 413 -22.67 7.38 -1.38
CA GLU A 413 -23.43 6.45 -2.20
C GLU A 413 -22.57 5.90 -3.32
N TYR A 414 -22.75 4.62 -3.63
CA TYR A 414 -21.99 3.90 -4.65
C TYR A 414 -22.93 3.33 -5.69
N ASP A 415 -22.45 3.20 -6.92
CA ASP A 415 -23.14 2.45 -7.94
C ASP A 415 -22.80 0.95 -7.86
N ALA A 416 -23.36 0.15 -8.77
CA ALA A 416 -23.13 -1.28 -8.80
C ALA A 416 -21.67 -1.65 -9.10
N ALA A 417 -20.91 -0.77 -9.74
CA ALA A 417 -19.48 -0.97 -10.00
C ALA A 417 -18.60 -0.58 -8.80
N GLY A 418 -19.20 -0.12 -7.70
CA GLY A 418 -18.45 0.30 -6.51
C GLY A 418 -17.88 1.70 -6.60
N ARG A 419 -18.29 2.50 -7.56
CA ARG A 419 -17.82 3.88 -7.74
C ARG A 419 -18.67 4.82 -6.91
N VAL A 420 -18.01 5.82 -6.29
CA VAL A 420 -18.72 6.86 -5.53
C VAL A 420 -19.50 7.74 -6.51
N ILE A 421 -20.82 7.82 -6.35
CA ILE A 421 -21.69 8.67 -7.16
C ILE A 421 -22.17 9.92 -6.42
N ARG A 422 -22.13 9.90 -5.09
CA ARG A 422 -22.61 11.02 -4.29
C ARG A 422 -21.93 11.05 -2.92
N LEU A 423 -21.49 12.24 -2.53
CA LEU A 423 -21.02 12.52 -1.18
C LEU A 423 -21.97 13.54 -0.57
N THR A 424 -22.40 13.30 0.67
CA THR A 424 -23.25 14.23 1.43
C THR A 424 -22.47 14.69 2.65
N SER A 425 -22.30 16.02 2.79
CA SER A 425 -21.63 16.62 3.94
C SER A 425 -22.56 16.72 5.16
N GLU A 426 -22.01 17.18 6.29
CA GLU A 426 -22.75 17.29 7.55
C GLU A 426 -23.96 18.25 7.46
N ASN A 427 -23.92 19.25 6.58
CA ASN A 427 -25.00 20.20 6.38
C ASN A 427 -26.01 19.78 5.31
N GLY A 428 -25.88 18.57 4.77
CA GLY A 428 -26.75 18.03 3.74
C GLY A 428 -26.40 18.43 2.32
N SER A 429 -25.31 19.17 2.10
CA SER A 429 -24.84 19.51 0.75
C SER A 429 -24.26 18.29 0.03
N HIS A 430 -24.43 18.25 -1.28
CA HIS A 430 -24.03 17.10 -2.09
C HIS A 430 -22.90 17.43 -3.06
N THR A 431 -22.01 16.46 -3.27
CA THR A 431 -21.12 16.41 -4.43
C THR A 431 -21.45 15.13 -5.19
N THR A 432 -21.68 15.25 -6.50
CA THR A 432 -22.06 14.12 -7.34
C THR A 432 -20.98 13.84 -8.39
N PHE A 433 -20.85 12.58 -8.76
CA PHE A 433 -19.83 12.12 -9.70
C PHE A 433 -20.45 11.28 -10.79
N ARG A 434 -19.93 11.40 -12.02
CA ARG A 434 -20.31 10.55 -13.14
C ARG A 434 -19.06 9.95 -13.78
N TYR A 435 -19.21 8.74 -14.29
CA TYR A 435 -18.11 7.94 -14.83
C TYR A 435 -18.45 7.46 -16.25
N ASP A 436 -17.41 7.22 -17.05
CA ASP A 436 -17.57 6.55 -18.33
C ASP A 436 -17.61 5.03 -18.16
N VAL A 437 -17.74 4.31 -19.28
CA VAL A 437 -17.84 2.85 -19.26
C VAL A 437 -16.53 2.14 -18.84
N LEU A 438 -15.41 2.85 -18.74
CA LEU A 438 -14.13 2.34 -18.24
C LEU A 438 -13.79 2.85 -16.84
N ASP A 439 -14.79 3.31 -16.08
CA ASP A 439 -14.65 3.77 -14.69
C ASP A 439 -13.85 5.06 -14.52
N ARG A 440 -13.65 5.84 -15.59
CA ARG A 440 -12.97 7.12 -15.52
C ARG A 440 -13.96 8.24 -15.17
N LEU A 441 -13.55 9.15 -14.28
CA LEU A 441 -14.39 10.28 -13.86
C LEU A 441 -14.55 11.24 -15.04
N ILE A 442 -15.81 11.53 -15.42
CA ILE A 442 -16.13 12.45 -16.52
C ILE A 442 -16.84 13.71 -16.05
N GLN A 443 -17.44 13.71 -14.87
CA GLN A 443 -18.14 14.88 -14.35
C GLN A 443 -18.17 14.87 -12.83
N GLU A 444 -17.99 16.05 -12.25
CA GLU A 444 -18.10 16.30 -10.80
C GLU A 444 -18.89 17.56 -10.60
N THR A 445 -19.96 17.49 -9.77
CA THR A 445 -20.76 18.66 -9.41
C THR A 445 -20.64 18.86 -7.89
N GLY A 446 -20.03 19.98 -7.47
CA GLY A 446 -19.77 20.29 -6.08
C GLY A 446 -20.98 20.82 -5.30
N PHE A 447 -20.76 21.15 -4.03
CA PHE A 447 -21.78 21.64 -3.10
C PHE A 447 -22.46 22.91 -3.56
N ASP A 448 -21.75 23.77 -4.27
CA ASP A 448 -22.20 25.05 -4.81
C ASP A 448 -22.88 24.93 -6.17
N GLY A 449 -23.05 23.72 -6.67
CA GLY A 449 -23.60 23.46 -8.00
C GLY A 449 -22.60 23.64 -9.13
N ARG A 450 -21.35 23.96 -8.83
CA ARG A 450 -20.28 24.12 -9.80
C ARG A 450 -19.93 22.78 -10.41
N THR A 451 -19.95 22.71 -11.74
CA THR A 451 -19.74 21.46 -12.48
C THR A 451 -18.40 21.50 -13.19
N GLN A 452 -17.61 20.46 -13.01
CA GLN A 452 -16.38 20.19 -13.73
C GLN A 452 -16.57 18.97 -14.61
N ARG A 453 -16.11 19.04 -15.86
CA ARG A 453 -16.15 17.93 -16.82
C ARG A 453 -14.76 17.56 -17.27
N TYR A 454 -14.56 16.27 -17.47
CA TYR A 454 -13.25 15.70 -17.80
C TYR A 454 -13.36 14.82 -19.04
N HIS A 455 -12.36 14.92 -19.91
CA HIS A 455 -12.23 14.10 -21.11
C HIS A 455 -10.88 13.40 -21.09
N HIS A 456 -10.89 12.13 -21.47
CA HIS A 456 -9.69 11.29 -21.45
C HIS A 456 -9.39 10.79 -22.85
N ASP A 457 -8.10 10.53 -23.13
CA ASP A 457 -7.71 9.86 -24.36
C ASP A 457 -7.98 8.35 -24.26
N LEU A 458 -7.66 7.62 -25.33
CA LEU A 458 -7.89 6.18 -25.38
C LEU A 458 -7.08 5.40 -24.34
N THR A 459 -5.98 5.96 -23.82
CA THR A 459 -5.14 5.33 -22.79
C THR A 459 -5.50 5.74 -21.38
N GLY A 460 -6.50 6.62 -21.22
CA GLY A 460 -6.98 7.06 -19.92
C GLY A 460 -6.34 8.32 -19.37
N LYS A 461 -5.48 9.00 -20.14
CA LYS A 461 -4.90 10.27 -19.70
C LYS A 461 -5.91 11.41 -19.84
N LEU A 462 -5.93 12.31 -18.85
CA LEU A 462 -6.75 13.52 -18.91
C LEU A 462 -6.23 14.45 -20.02
N ILE A 463 -7.07 14.76 -20.99
CA ILE A 463 -6.71 15.65 -22.11
C ILE A 463 -7.47 16.97 -22.10
N ARG A 464 -8.61 17.03 -21.40
CA ARG A 464 -9.43 18.24 -21.36
C ARG A 464 -10.26 18.28 -20.09
N SER A 465 -10.38 19.47 -19.50
CA SER A 465 -11.37 19.73 -18.44
C SER A 465 -12.11 21.03 -18.72
N GLU A 466 -13.35 21.09 -18.27
CA GLU A 466 -14.20 22.27 -18.34
C GLU A 466 -14.66 22.64 -16.94
N ASP A 467 -14.49 23.89 -16.55
CA ASP A 467 -14.90 24.41 -15.25
C ASP A 467 -15.48 25.81 -15.46
N GLU A 468 -16.83 25.90 -15.53
CA GLU A 468 -17.57 27.15 -15.68
C GLU A 468 -17.00 28.11 -16.75
N GLY A 469 -16.81 27.58 -17.98
CA GLY A 469 -16.32 28.35 -19.10
C GLY A 469 -14.82 28.37 -19.24
N LEU A 470 -14.07 27.87 -18.28
CA LEU A 470 -12.63 27.62 -18.41
C LEU A 470 -12.41 26.26 -19.04
N VAL A 471 -11.84 26.23 -20.22
CA VAL A 471 -11.52 25.00 -20.94
C VAL A 471 -10.02 24.79 -20.89
N THR A 472 -9.57 23.77 -20.21
CA THR A 472 -8.16 23.42 -20.09
C THR A 472 -7.87 22.20 -20.93
N HIS A 473 -6.81 22.25 -21.74
CA HIS A 473 -6.30 21.14 -22.52
C HIS A 473 -4.91 20.76 -22.03
N TRP A 474 -4.66 19.46 -21.88
CA TRP A 474 -3.34 18.90 -21.57
C TRP A 474 -2.83 18.15 -22.78
N HIS A 475 -1.59 18.43 -23.17
CA HIS A 475 -0.94 17.83 -24.33
C HIS A 475 0.27 17.02 -23.89
N TYR A 476 0.45 15.87 -24.54
CA TYR A 476 1.49 14.90 -24.19
C TYR A 476 2.36 14.58 -25.40
N ASP A 477 3.60 14.21 -25.15
CA ASP A 477 4.52 13.74 -26.20
C ASP A 477 4.38 12.22 -26.42
N GLU A 478 5.22 11.67 -27.29
CA GLU A 478 5.21 10.25 -27.63
C GLU A 478 5.56 9.33 -26.45
N ALA A 479 6.24 9.87 -25.42
CA ALA A 479 6.58 9.15 -24.20
C ALA A 479 5.56 9.33 -23.08
N ASP A 480 4.38 9.90 -23.37
CA ASP A 480 3.30 10.20 -22.43
C ASP A 480 3.68 11.22 -21.36
N ARG A 481 4.64 12.08 -21.66
CA ARG A 481 5.03 13.18 -20.78
C ARG A 481 4.26 14.43 -21.14
N LEU A 482 3.82 15.17 -20.12
CA LEU A 482 3.10 16.42 -20.29
C LEU A 482 4.01 17.46 -20.95
N THR A 483 3.60 18.03 -22.09
CA THR A 483 4.38 19.03 -22.82
C THR A 483 3.84 20.44 -22.62
N HIS A 484 2.55 20.63 -22.61
CA HIS A 484 1.94 21.93 -22.34
C HIS A 484 0.49 21.81 -21.93
N ARG A 485 0.02 22.83 -21.24
CA ARG A 485 -1.36 23.02 -20.82
C ARG A 485 -1.86 24.34 -21.41
N THR A 486 -3.02 24.30 -22.06
CA THR A 486 -3.69 25.50 -22.58
C THR A 486 -4.94 25.80 -21.77
N VAL A 487 -5.24 27.06 -21.57
CA VAL A 487 -6.49 27.54 -20.98
C VAL A 487 -7.18 28.46 -21.98
N ASN A 488 -8.38 28.08 -22.40
CA ASN A 488 -9.16 28.79 -23.40
C ASN A 488 -8.36 29.07 -24.69
N GLY A 489 -7.54 28.06 -25.09
CA GLY A 489 -6.75 28.13 -26.33
C GLY A 489 -5.39 28.78 -26.20
N GLU A 490 -5.09 29.42 -25.06
CA GLU A 490 -3.78 30.06 -24.82
C GLU A 490 -2.91 29.17 -23.96
N THR A 491 -1.63 29.03 -24.32
CA THR A 491 -0.68 28.24 -23.57
C THR A 491 -0.44 28.87 -22.19
N ALA A 492 -0.80 28.15 -21.14
CA ALA A 492 -0.60 28.57 -19.74
C ALA A 492 0.72 28.08 -19.18
N GLU A 493 1.09 26.85 -19.47
CA GLU A 493 2.31 26.21 -18.97
C GLU A 493 2.94 25.32 -20.04
N ARG A 494 4.28 25.23 -20.00
CA ARG A 494 5.07 24.34 -20.85
C ARG A 494 6.06 23.54 -20.03
N TRP A 495 6.28 22.29 -20.42
CA TRP A 495 7.29 21.39 -19.89
C TRP A 495 8.17 20.91 -21.02
N GLN A 496 9.49 20.91 -20.83
CA GLN A 496 10.44 20.39 -21.81
C GLN A 496 11.36 19.38 -21.16
N TYR A 497 11.82 18.40 -21.96
CA TYR A 497 12.61 17.26 -21.49
C TYR A 497 13.84 17.10 -22.37
N ASP A 498 14.92 16.57 -21.79
CA ASP A 498 16.14 16.24 -22.53
C ASP A 498 16.04 14.84 -23.17
N GLU A 499 17.12 14.43 -23.83
CA GLU A 499 17.22 13.13 -24.50
C GLU A 499 17.07 11.95 -23.53
N ARG A 500 17.41 12.14 -22.27
CA ARG A 500 17.30 11.13 -21.21
C ARG A 500 15.89 11.02 -20.65
N GLY A 501 15.04 12.00 -20.95
CA GLY A 501 13.70 12.10 -20.41
C GLY A 501 13.61 12.92 -19.14
N TRP A 502 14.67 13.64 -18.77
CA TRP A 502 14.65 14.49 -17.59
C TRP A 502 14.10 15.87 -17.91
N LEU A 503 13.36 16.44 -16.96
CA LEU A 503 12.75 17.75 -17.13
C LEU A 503 13.81 18.83 -17.19
N THR A 504 13.87 19.57 -18.30
CA THR A 504 14.83 20.67 -18.47
C THR A 504 14.28 22.01 -18.05
N ASP A 505 12.98 22.25 -18.30
CA ASP A 505 12.36 23.51 -17.91
C ASP A 505 10.85 23.45 -17.85
N ILE A 506 10.30 24.32 -17.01
CA ILE A 506 8.88 24.63 -16.91
C ILE A 506 8.71 26.12 -17.12
N SER A 507 7.75 26.53 -17.93
CA SER A 507 7.44 27.94 -18.13
C SER A 507 5.94 28.21 -18.10
N HIS A 508 5.56 29.41 -17.69
CA HIS A 508 4.18 29.88 -17.70
C HIS A 508 4.12 31.39 -17.92
N ILE A 509 2.93 31.90 -18.21
CA ILE A 509 2.69 33.33 -18.33
C ILE A 509 2.13 33.84 -17.01
N SER A 510 2.77 34.86 -16.44
CA SER A 510 2.37 35.52 -15.19
C SER A 510 2.48 37.03 -15.37
N GLU A 511 1.39 37.74 -15.12
CA GLU A 511 1.33 39.22 -15.25
C GLU A 511 1.87 39.73 -16.58
N GLY A 512 1.55 39.01 -17.66
CA GLY A 512 1.97 39.38 -19.00
C GLY A 512 3.41 39.05 -19.38
N HIS A 513 4.17 38.40 -18.48
CA HIS A 513 5.54 37.96 -18.72
C HIS A 513 5.67 36.45 -18.74
N ARG A 514 6.65 35.94 -19.49
CA ARG A 514 6.97 34.53 -19.49
C ARG A 514 7.97 34.26 -18.34
N VAL A 515 7.54 33.46 -17.38
CA VAL A 515 8.33 33.03 -16.24
C VAL A 515 8.74 31.58 -16.46
N ALA A 516 10.02 31.26 -16.27
CA ALA A 516 10.52 29.92 -16.49
C ALA A 516 11.47 29.49 -15.36
N VAL A 517 11.54 28.19 -15.13
CA VAL A 517 12.53 27.54 -14.28
C VAL A 517 13.24 26.50 -15.13
N TYR A 518 14.57 26.62 -15.20
CA TYR A 518 15.43 25.67 -15.90
C TYR A 518 16.16 24.80 -14.89
N TYR A 519 16.25 23.51 -15.18
CA TYR A 519 16.87 22.52 -14.29
C TYR A 519 18.15 21.97 -14.91
N GLY A 520 19.19 21.84 -14.11
CA GLY A 520 20.44 21.19 -14.48
C GLY A 520 20.69 19.95 -13.66
N TYR A 521 21.32 18.97 -14.25
CA TYR A 521 21.60 17.67 -13.61
C TYR A 521 23.05 17.25 -13.79
N ASP A 522 23.56 16.47 -12.85
CA ASP A 522 24.86 15.81 -13.00
C ASP A 522 24.69 14.48 -13.75
N GLU A 523 25.82 13.78 -13.94
CA GLU A 523 25.82 12.50 -14.64
C GLU A 523 25.03 11.41 -13.93
N LYS A 524 24.81 11.55 -12.63
CA LYS A 524 24.06 10.61 -11.81
C LYS A 524 22.55 10.93 -11.75
N GLY A 525 22.09 11.95 -12.45
CA GLY A 525 20.71 12.35 -12.48
C GLY A 525 20.26 13.21 -11.31
N ARG A 526 21.18 13.69 -10.49
CA ARG A 526 20.86 14.55 -9.35
C ARG A 526 20.74 16.00 -9.80
N LEU A 527 19.78 16.71 -9.22
CA LEU A 527 19.57 18.13 -9.51
C LEU A 527 20.75 18.97 -9.00
N THR A 528 21.47 19.65 -9.91
CA THR A 528 22.62 20.50 -9.57
C THR A 528 22.31 21.98 -9.70
N GLY A 529 21.25 22.36 -10.39
CA GLY A 529 20.92 23.77 -10.56
C GLY A 529 19.48 24.01 -10.91
N GLU A 530 19.00 25.18 -10.48
CA GLU A 530 17.70 25.71 -10.84
C GLU A 530 17.93 27.18 -11.22
N ARG A 531 17.46 27.55 -12.41
CA ARG A 531 17.57 28.94 -12.87
C ARG A 531 16.16 29.47 -13.13
N GLN A 532 15.73 30.43 -12.33
CA GLN A 532 14.48 31.15 -12.52
C GLN A 532 14.71 32.33 -13.44
N THR A 533 13.81 32.53 -14.41
CA THR A 533 13.91 33.60 -15.39
C THR A 533 12.60 34.31 -15.59
N VAL A 534 12.66 35.57 -15.99
CA VAL A 534 11.52 36.35 -16.47
C VAL A 534 11.90 36.91 -17.85
N HIS A 535 11.05 36.64 -18.82
CA HIS A 535 11.27 37.07 -20.23
C HIS A 535 10.15 37.98 -20.71
N HIS A 536 10.49 38.87 -21.64
CA HIS A 536 9.50 39.66 -22.34
C HIS A 536 8.64 38.72 -23.20
N PRO A 537 7.30 38.83 -23.15
CA PRO A 537 6.41 37.85 -23.78
C PRO A 537 6.49 37.83 -25.31
N GLU A 538 6.84 38.94 -25.96
CA GLU A 538 6.90 39.03 -27.41
C GLU A 538 8.31 38.86 -27.98
N THR A 539 9.31 39.49 -27.33
CA THR A 539 10.69 39.50 -27.85
C THR A 539 11.53 38.36 -27.27
N GLU A 540 11.06 37.67 -26.26
CA GLU A 540 11.79 36.61 -25.52
C GLU A 540 13.06 37.14 -24.81
N ALA A 541 13.26 38.45 -24.73
CA ALA A 541 14.41 39.06 -24.10
C ALA A 541 14.42 38.74 -22.58
N LEU A 542 15.57 38.32 -22.07
CA LEU A 542 15.76 38.06 -20.64
C LEU A 542 15.68 39.38 -19.88
N LEU A 543 14.71 39.51 -18.98
CA LEU A 543 14.53 40.67 -18.11
C LEU A 543 15.12 40.50 -16.72
N TRP A 544 15.08 39.29 -16.20
CA TRP A 544 15.57 38.96 -14.87
C TRP A 544 15.93 37.48 -14.79
N GLN A 545 16.93 37.16 -13.98
CA GLN A 545 17.27 35.77 -13.68
C GLN A 545 17.83 35.62 -12.28
N HIS A 546 17.62 34.45 -11.71
CA HIS A 546 18.22 34.03 -10.45
C HIS A 546 18.57 32.55 -10.55
N GLU A 547 19.78 32.18 -10.21
CA GLU A 547 20.26 30.81 -10.25
C GLU A 547 20.56 30.30 -8.84
N THR A 548 20.12 29.11 -8.54
CA THR A 548 20.45 28.39 -7.32
C THR A 548 21.13 27.09 -7.71
N ARG A 549 22.34 26.85 -7.18
CA ARG A 549 23.06 25.60 -7.40
C ARG A 549 22.98 24.72 -6.18
N HIS A 550 23.01 23.41 -6.41
CA HIS A 550 22.98 22.38 -5.37
C HIS A 550 24.23 21.53 -5.48
N ALA A 551 24.87 21.26 -4.34
CA ALA A 551 26.02 20.39 -4.28
C ALA A 551 25.76 19.23 -3.34
N TYR A 552 26.45 18.14 -3.59
CA TYR A 552 26.33 16.88 -2.85
C TYR A 552 27.68 16.54 -2.24
N ASN A 553 27.67 15.99 -1.02
CA ASN A 553 28.90 15.53 -0.38
C ASN A 553 29.34 14.15 -0.91
N ALA A 554 30.47 13.66 -0.44
CA ALA A 554 31.02 12.37 -0.86
C ALA A 554 30.10 11.17 -0.49
N GLN A 555 29.22 11.36 0.49
CA GLN A 555 28.24 10.36 0.92
C GLN A 555 26.92 10.43 0.12
N GLY A 556 26.82 11.30 -0.87
CA GLY A 556 25.63 11.46 -1.70
C GLY A 556 24.52 12.33 -1.12
N LEU A 557 24.72 12.95 0.02
CA LEU A 557 23.73 13.84 0.63
C LEU A 557 23.79 15.24 0.01
N ALA A 558 22.63 15.84 -0.27
CA ALA A 558 22.51 17.23 -0.68
C ALA A 558 22.88 18.10 0.52
N ASN A 559 24.05 18.69 0.50
CA ASN A 559 24.58 19.39 1.66
C ASN A 559 24.83 20.88 1.45
N ARG A 560 24.64 21.40 0.23
CA ARG A 560 24.96 22.79 -0.06
C ARG A 560 24.02 23.38 -1.08
N CYS A 561 23.52 24.58 -0.79
CA CYS A 561 22.69 25.36 -1.68
C CYS A 561 23.39 26.71 -1.91
N ILE A 562 23.67 27.05 -3.16
CA ILE A 562 24.41 28.26 -3.53
C ILE A 562 23.49 29.17 -4.32
N PRO A 563 22.77 30.09 -3.67
CA PRO A 563 21.95 31.09 -4.37
C PRO A 563 22.82 32.13 -5.04
N ASP A 564 22.32 32.68 -6.15
CA ASP A 564 23.02 33.70 -6.90
C ASP A 564 23.21 34.96 -6.05
N SER A 565 24.41 35.48 -6.02
CA SER A 565 24.78 36.72 -5.31
C SER A 565 24.61 36.66 -3.78
N LEU A 566 24.32 35.48 -3.22
CA LEU A 566 24.14 35.30 -1.79
C LEU A 566 25.16 34.27 -1.26
N PRO A 567 25.50 34.33 0.04
CA PRO A 567 26.35 33.30 0.63
C PRO A 567 25.71 31.91 0.53
N ALA A 568 26.51 30.87 0.35
CA ALA A 568 26.05 29.50 0.29
C ALA A 568 25.50 29.03 1.64
N VAL A 569 24.39 28.29 1.61
CA VAL A 569 23.86 27.60 2.77
C VAL A 569 24.43 26.18 2.75
N GLU A 570 25.06 25.78 3.83
CA GLU A 570 25.60 24.43 3.99
C GLU A 570 24.91 23.72 5.16
N TRP A 571 24.43 22.50 4.92
CA TRP A 571 23.85 21.65 5.95
C TRP A 571 24.89 20.64 6.41
N LEU A 572 25.09 20.57 7.73
CA LEU A 572 25.97 19.61 8.36
C LEU A 572 25.11 18.48 8.92
N ALA A 573 25.38 17.27 8.49
CA ALA A 573 24.60 16.09 8.87
C ALA A 573 25.48 15.07 9.60
N TYR A 574 24.85 14.26 10.44
CA TYR A 574 25.47 13.09 11.05
C TYR A 574 24.63 11.84 10.75
N GLY A 575 25.27 10.68 10.89
CA GLY A 575 24.61 9.39 10.63
C GLY A 575 24.11 9.29 9.20
N SER A 576 22.89 8.81 9.03
CA SER A 576 22.25 8.61 7.72
C SER A 576 21.61 9.88 7.16
N GLY A 577 21.88 11.06 7.73
CA GLY A 577 21.40 12.33 7.21
C GLY A 577 20.66 13.20 8.20
N TYR A 578 20.82 12.98 9.49
CA TYR A 578 20.23 13.85 10.52
C TYR A 578 20.95 15.20 10.59
N LEU A 579 20.21 16.29 10.62
CA LEU A 579 20.77 17.64 10.61
C LEU A 579 21.43 17.98 11.95
N ALA A 580 22.73 18.29 11.91
CA ALA A 580 23.51 18.67 13.07
C ALA A 580 23.73 20.18 13.14
N GLY A 581 23.72 20.88 12.01
CA GLY A 581 23.97 22.32 11.97
C GLY A 581 23.87 22.90 10.59
N MET A 582 23.95 24.19 10.50
CA MET A 582 23.94 24.96 9.24
C MET A 582 24.99 26.06 9.29
N LYS A 583 25.58 26.32 8.11
CA LYS A 583 26.46 27.46 7.89
C LYS A 583 25.89 28.37 6.80
N LEU A 584 26.13 29.64 6.93
CA LEU A 584 25.90 30.64 5.90
C LEU A 584 27.26 31.18 5.44
N GLY A 585 27.71 30.75 4.26
CA GLY A 585 29.08 30.97 3.86
C GLY A 585 30.04 30.26 4.82
N ASP A 586 31.01 31.00 5.38
CA ASP A 586 31.95 30.47 6.38
C ASP A 586 31.45 30.68 7.82
N THR A 587 30.30 31.32 8.00
CA THR A 587 29.78 31.67 9.31
C THR A 587 28.84 30.59 9.82
N PRO A 588 29.11 29.96 10.98
CA PRO A 588 28.14 29.05 11.61
C PRO A 588 26.84 29.81 11.92
N LEU A 589 25.70 29.24 11.47
CA LEU A 589 24.41 29.87 11.65
C LEU A 589 23.64 29.24 12.82
N VAL A 590 23.59 27.92 12.87
CA VAL A 590 22.88 27.20 13.91
C VAL A 590 23.49 25.81 14.11
N ASP A 591 23.50 25.37 15.39
CA ASP A 591 23.87 24.02 15.79
C ASP A 591 22.71 23.38 16.52
N PHE A 592 22.45 22.11 16.22
CA PHE A 592 21.40 21.33 16.84
C PHE A 592 21.98 20.23 17.72
N THR A 593 21.45 20.10 18.92
CA THR A 593 21.66 18.94 19.78
C THR A 593 20.39 18.11 19.75
N ARG A 594 20.54 16.82 19.61
CA ARG A 594 19.41 15.90 19.47
C ARG A 594 19.44 14.80 20.52
N ASP A 595 18.25 14.35 20.90
CA ASP A 595 18.13 13.24 21.84
C ASP A 595 18.30 11.89 21.10
N ARG A 596 18.07 10.80 21.82
CA ARG A 596 18.25 9.46 21.27
C ARG A 596 17.13 9.03 20.29
N LEU A 597 16.12 9.87 20.10
CA LEU A 597 15.12 9.75 19.04
C LEU A 597 15.40 10.69 17.86
N HIS A 598 16.58 11.33 17.87
CA HIS A 598 16.99 12.35 16.88
C HIS A 598 16.06 13.57 16.87
N ARG A 599 15.36 13.84 17.96
CA ARG A 599 14.55 15.04 18.12
C ARG A 599 15.44 16.20 18.60
N GLU A 600 15.13 17.39 18.12
CA GLU A 600 15.85 18.59 18.55
C GLU A 600 15.60 18.87 20.04
N THR A 601 16.65 18.96 20.84
CA THR A 601 16.58 19.33 22.25
C THR A 601 17.23 20.67 22.54
N LEU A 602 18.19 21.07 21.71
CA LEU A 602 18.87 22.37 21.83
C LEU A 602 19.19 22.91 20.45
N ARG A 603 18.88 24.19 20.24
CA ARG A 603 19.25 24.94 19.06
C ARG A 603 20.09 26.14 19.49
N SER A 604 21.34 26.16 19.07
CA SER A 604 22.25 27.25 19.37
C SER A 604 22.44 28.13 18.13
N PHE A 605 22.11 29.41 18.23
CA PHE A 605 22.28 30.38 17.14
C PHE A 605 22.77 31.72 17.69
N GLY A 606 24.02 32.02 17.38
CA GLY A 606 24.72 33.18 17.97
C GLY A 606 24.85 33.03 19.49
N ARG A 607 24.38 34.01 20.22
CA ARG A 607 24.33 33.97 21.70
C ARG A 607 23.05 33.33 22.25
N TYR A 608 22.12 32.95 21.40
CA TYR A 608 20.84 32.41 21.80
C TYR A 608 20.86 30.88 21.85
N GLU A 609 20.19 30.34 22.82
CA GLU A 609 19.98 28.88 22.98
C GLU A 609 18.50 28.62 23.19
N LEU A 610 17.91 27.82 22.31
CA LEU A 610 16.52 27.37 22.43
C LEU A 610 16.53 25.92 22.91
N THR A 611 16.04 25.70 24.12
CA THR A 611 15.88 24.36 24.70
C THR A 611 14.49 23.85 24.46
N THR A 612 14.38 22.65 23.92
CA THR A 612 13.10 22.00 23.62
C THR A 612 12.96 20.73 24.45
N ALA A 613 11.82 20.57 25.11
CA ALA A 613 11.50 19.37 25.87
C ALA A 613 10.21 18.74 25.32
N TYR A 614 10.05 17.44 25.53
CA TYR A 614 8.95 16.65 25.03
C TYR A 614 8.22 15.93 26.15
N THR A 615 6.92 15.71 25.99
CA THR A 615 6.13 14.92 26.92
C THR A 615 6.54 13.43 26.81
N PRO A 616 6.20 12.59 27.81
CA PRO A 616 6.45 11.17 27.70
C PRO A 616 5.79 10.50 26.47
N ALA A 617 4.72 11.08 25.93
CA ALA A 617 4.06 10.60 24.72
C ALA A 617 4.68 11.15 23.43
N GLY A 618 5.74 11.97 23.53
CA GLY A 618 6.47 12.50 22.38
C GLY A 618 5.96 13.84 21.84
N GLN A 619 5.05 14.49 22.52
CA GLN A 619 4.53 15.80 22.14
C GLN A 619 5.45 16.92 22.64
N LEU A 620 5.46 18.05 21.95
CA LEU A 620 6.23 19.22 22.36
C LEU A 620 5.70 19.75 23.70
N GLN A 621 6.56 19.76 24.73
CA GLN A 621 6.20 20.23 26.08
C GLN A 621 6.59 21.67 26.29
N SER A 622 7.80 22.05 25.91
CA SER A 622 8.29 23.40 26.13
C SER A 622 9.37 23.80 25.12
N GLN A 623 9.47 25.10 24.88
CA GLN A 623 10.56 25.73 24.17
C GLN A 623 10.99 26.94 24.98
N HIS A 624 12.20 26.90 25.52
CA HIS A 624 12.74 27.97 26.35
C HIS A 624 13.99 28.58 25.71
N LEU A 625 13.90 29.85 25.38
CA LEU A 625 15.03 30.62 24.91
C LEU A 625 15.74 31.20 26.12
N ASN A 626 17.06 31.35 26.08
CA ASN A 626 17.82 31.99 27.14
C ASN A 626 17.54 33.51 27.29
N SER A 627 16.51 33.97 26.57
CA SER A 627 15.83 35.24 26.78
C SER A 627 14.45 34.95 27.33
N LEU A 628 14.15 35.26 28.57
CA LEU A 628 12.95 34.90 29.29
C LEU A 628 11.62 35.29 28.61
N LEU A 629 11.65 36.28 27.71
CA LEU A 629 10.45 36.79 27.06
C LEU A 629 9.88 35.88 25.98
N SER A 630 10.64 34.88 25.55
CA SER A 630 10.27 34.01 24.45
C SER A 630 9.98 32.56 24.88
N ASP A 631 9.91 32.33 26.20
CA ASP A 631 9.61 30.98 26.71
C ASP A 631 8.17 30.60 26.43
N ARG A 632 7.97 29.34 26.01
CA ARG A 632 6.66 28.77 25.69
C ARG A 632 6.52 27.41 26.33
N ASP A 633 5.36 27.19 26.95
CA ASP A 633 4.96 25.88 27.49
C ASP A 633 3.66 25.47 26.82
N TYR A 634 3.62 24.22 26.39
CA TYR A 634 2.54 23.64 25.59
C TYR A 634 1.75 22.64 26.44
N THR A 635 0.43 22.70 26.36
CA THR A 635 -0.46 21.79 27.06
C THR A 635 -1.35 21.08 26.05
N TRP A 636 -1.48 19.78 26.19
CA TRP A 636 -2.20 18.91 25.29
C TRP A 636 -3.35 18.23 26.03
N ASN A 637 -4.48 18.02 25.35
CA ASN A 637 -5.55 17.20 25.88
C ASN A 637 -5.28 15.71 25.66
N ASP A 638 -6.17 14.84 26.15
CA ASP A 638 -5.99 13.40 26.05
C ASP A 638 -6.04 12.88 24.59
N ASN A 639 -6.66 13.61 23.69
CA ASN A 639 -6.74 13.29 22.27
C ASN A 639 -5.53 13.78 21.46
N GLY A 640 -4.54 14.41 22.11
CA GLY A 640 -3.38 14.94 21.43
C GLY A 640 -3.59 16.27 20.74
N GLU A 641 -4.63 17.01 21.08
CA GLU A 641 -4.87 18.36 20.56
C GLU A 641 -4.24 19.40 21.46
N LEU A 642 -3.61 20.40 20.87
CA LEU A 642 -2.96 21.51 21.60
C LEU A 642 -4.04 22.43 22.18
N ILE A 643 -4.13 22.52 23.51
CA ILE A 643 -5.14 23.34 24.18
C ILE A 643 -4.61 24.65 24.74
N ARG A 644 -3.31 24.75 24.94
CA ARG A 644 -2.73 25.96 25.53
C ARG A 644 -1.27 26.17 25.17
N ILE A 645 -0.91 27.40 24.89
CA ILE A 645 0.48 27.85 24.85
C ILE A 645 0.62 28.96 25.87
N SER A 646 1.45 28.75 26.91
CA SER A 646 1.73 29.72 27.94
C SER A 646 3.08 30.37 27.69
N SER A 647 3.14 31.70 27.78
CA SER A 647 4.40 32.45 27.72
C SER A 647 4.38 33.52 28.81
N PRO A 648 5.54 34.18 29.12
CA PRO A 648 5.58 35.23 30.11
C PRO A 648 4.70 36.45 29.78
N ARG A 649 4.42 36.65 28.48
CA ARG A 649 3.64 37.82 28.03
C ARG A 649 2.15 37.51 27.87
N GLN A 650 1.81 36.31 27.51
CA GLN A 650 0.44 35.95 27.23
C GLN A 650 0.22 34.45 27.31
N THR A 651 -1.02 34.06 27.49
CA THR A 651 -1.47 32.68 27.39
C THR A 651 -2.53 32.61 26.30
N ARG A 652 -2.35 31.65 25.36
CA ARG A 652 -3.32 31.34 24.34
C ARG A 652 -3.97 29.99 24.65
N SER A 653 -5.29 29.98 24.60
CA SER A 653 -6.06 28.75 24.76
C SER A 653 -6.81 28.46 23.46
N TYR A 654 -6.87 27.19 23.12
CA TYR A 654 -7.48 26.71 21.87
C TYR A 654 -8.67 25.83 22.21
N SER A 655 -9.77 26.04 21.50
CA SER A 655 -10.98 25.24 21.64
C SER A 655 -11.25 24.50 20.33
N TYR A 656 -11.75 23.28 20.45
CA TYR A 656 -12.02 22.42 19.30
C TYR A 656 -13.46 21.97 19.30
N SER A 657 -14.01 21.79 18.10
CA SER A 657 -15.30 21.17 17.92
C SER A 657 -15.20 19.66 18.22
N THR A 658 -16.35 19.02 18.32
CA THR A 658 -16.43 17.56 18.48
C THR A 658 -15.81 16.80 17.30
N THR A 659 -15.61 17.46 16.15
CA THR A 659 -14.96 16.90 14.96
C THR A 659 -13.46 17.22 14.89
N GLY A 660 -12.89 17.86 15.92
CA GLY A 660 -11.47 18.20 15.98
C GLY A 660 -11.06 19.46 15.23
N ARG A 661 -12.03 20.27 14.80
CA ARG A 661 -11.76 21.56 14.15
C ARG A 661 -11.55 22.64 15.19
N LEU A 662 -10.57 23.51 14.94
CA LEU A 662 -10.32 24.68 15.79
C LEU A 662 -11.52 25.64 15.73
N THR A 663 -12.19 25.85 16.87
CA THR A 663 -13.36 26.71 16.95
C THR A 663 -13.11 28.05 17.63
N GLY A 664 -12.04 28.16 18.39
CA GLY A 664 -11.77 29.40 19.09
C GLY A 664 -10.30 29.50 19.53
N VAL A 665 -9.82 30.73 19.56
CA VAL A 665 -8.52 31.08 20.12
C VAL A 665 -8.79 32.22 21.12
N HIS A 666 -8.43 31.97 22.38
CA HIS A 666 -8.58 32.98 23.44
C HIS A 666 -7.20 33.39 23.95
N THR A 667 -6.90 34.67 23.88
CA THR A 667 -5.63 35.23 24.34
C THR A 667 -5.82 36.06 25.59
N THR A 668 -5.08 35.74 26.65
CA THR A 668 -5.05 36.47 27.88
C THR A 668 -3.66 37.08 28.08
N ALA A 669 -3.57 38.39 28.18
CA ALA A 669 -2.34 39.06 28.47
C ALA A 669 -1.89 38.84 29.93
N ALA A 670 -0.58 38.65 30.15
CA ALA A 670 -0.05 38.60 31.51
C ALA A 670 -0.07 39.98 32.16
N ASN A 671 -0.37 40.04 33.44
CA ASN A 671 -0.36 41.28 34.21
C ASN A 671 1.05 41.73 34.60
#